data_c9fb4ef235779717f1aad56dd7316574
#
_entry.id   c9fb4ef235779717f1aad56dd7316574
#
_cell.length_a   1.000
_cell.length_b   1.000
_cell.length_c   1.000
_cell.angle_alpha   90.00
_cell.angle_beta   90.00
_cell.angle_gamma   90.00
#
_symmetry.space_group_name_H-M   'P 1'
#
loop_
_entity.id
_entity.type
_entity.pdbx_description
1 polymer ?
#
loop_
_entity_poly.entity_id
_entity_poly.type
_entity_poly.pdbx_seq_one_letter_code
_entity_poly.pdbx_strand_id
1 'polypeptide(L)'
;MQYGYFDNEKREYVITKPDTPAPWANYLGSPEYGAIISNNAGGYSFAKSGANGRILRYIFNSFDQPGRYIYIRDNESKDYWSASWQPVGKDLSAYKSKCCHGTAYTRMIADYSGIHSEVCYYVPLNQAYEVWKLQLTNESEKEREVTITGYAEFTNNSNYEQDQVNLQYSMFITRTEFRENRIRQLIHGNLDGLEDGKDVDEKIVTERFFGLAGSKVTSCCGDKEKFLGNYRGYGNPIGVEKGELSGEMNYNGNSCGALSSKLVLQPGETINMAFILGMKYEDESKEILKKYQKVAETCEKEVSELISYWYEKLSHLQVKTPSQEFDTMINTWNSYNCFMTFIWSRAASFFYCGLRNGYGYRDTVQDIQGVIHLAPEMAVEKIRFMLSAQVDHGAGLPLVKFTHKPGHEDTPEDASYVKETGHPEYRADDALWLFPTVYKYVAESGNLAFIDEVIPFANKDEGSVYEHLKRAIDFSMKHSGIHGMPAGLYADWNDCLRLGKDGESTFVAFQFYYAMTIMKKFAEYKGDTDYIDYLNKQQKELAVKIEALCWNEDRFIRGFTDTGVVIGKRTDPEANMWLNPQSWSVISGYAKKEQAELALDNVFHKLNTKYGAILMDPPYHEHAFAGALGVIYNAGSKENAGIFSQPQGWIILAEALRGQGERAFTYFMENAPAAQNEQAEIRTLEPYCYGQFTEGKASPYFGRSHVHWLTGTASTVMVGCVEGILGLRPDFYGLKIEPAIPKSWDAFEIKKDFRGRQLHIQVKNPGHVESGCKKMIVNGKELEGNYIPAELLEDQTEIVLFMS
;
A
#
# COMPACT_ATOMS: atom_id res chain seq x y z
N MET A 1 15.06 -11.99 17.17
CA MET A 1 15.64 -10.83 17.93
C MET A 1 14.80 -9.61 17.62
N GLN A 2 14.62 -8.73 18.58
CA GLN A 2 13.88 -7.49 18.45
C GLN A 2 14.84 -6.35 18.06
N TYR A 3 14.50 -5.58 17.03
CA TYR A 3 15.27 -4.43 16.53
C TYR A 3 14.64 -3.09 16.92
N GLY A 4 13.41 -3.10 17.42
CA GLY A 4 12.67 -1.92 17.80
C GLY A 4 11.38 -2.26 18.54
N TYR A 5 10.59 -1.25 18.81
CA TYR A 5 9.32 -1.38 19.53
C TYR A 5 8.28 -0.37 19.01
N PHE A 6 7.00 -0.65 19.28
CA PHE A 6 5.88 0.25 18.98
C PHE A 6 5.72 1.27 20.12
N ASP A 7 5.77 2.55 19.78
CA ASP A 7 5.30 3.64 20.62
C ASP A 7 3.87 4.02 20.17
N ASN A 8 2.88 3.38 20.77
CA ASN A 8 1.48 3.54 20.36
C ASN A 8 0.92 4.94 20.70
N GLU A 9 1.48 5.65 21.70
CA GLU A 9 1.07 7.01 22.03
C GLU A 9 1.47 7.99 20.94
N LYS A 10 2.68 7.84 20.41
CA LYS A 10 3.21 8.68 19.33
C LYS A 10 2.88 8.13 17.95
N ARG A 11 2.29 6.93 17.87
CA ARG A 11 2.08 6.22 16.61
C ARG A 11 3.38 6.09 15.80
N GLU A 12 4.45 5.73 16.49
CA GLU A 12 5.77 5.49 15.93
C GLU A 12 6.20 4.04 16.09
N TYR A 13 6.98 3.56 15.13
CA TYR A 13 7.82 2.40 15.33
C TYR A 13 9.26 2.88 15.53
N VAL A 14 9.84 2.53 16.66
CA VAL A 14 11.17 3.00 17.09
C VAL A 14 12.20 1.90 16.89
N ILE A 15 13.09 2.07 15.91
CA ILE A 15 14.19 1.18 15.61
C ILE A 15 15.39 1.60 16.47
N THR A 16 15.89 0.68 17.29
CA THR A 16 17.02 0.91 18.22
C THR A 16 18.32 0.28 17.76
N LYS A 17 18.26 -0.53 16.70
CA LYS A 17 19.41 -1.17 16.06
C LYS A 17 19.35 -0.86 14.56
N PRO A 18 20.29 -0.07 14.01
CA PRO A 18 20.22 0.36 12.62
C PRO A 18 20.56 -0.73 11.61
N ASP A 19 21.22 -1.81 12.05
CA ASP A 19 21.61 -3.00 11.29
C ASP A 19 20.45 -4.00 11.15
N THR A 20 19.28 -3.52 10.76
CA THR A 20 18.08 -4.34 10.53
C THR A 20 18.31 -5.41 9.45
N PRO A 21 17.57 -6.55 9.47
CA PRO A 21 17.78 -7.66 8.51
C PRO A 21 17.58 -7.28 7.04
N ALA A 22 16.82 -6.23 6.78
CA ALA A 22 16.61 -5.60 5.50
C ALA A 22 16.40 -4.09 5.72
N PRO A 23 16.46 -3.24 4.68
CA PRO A 23 16.05 -1.85 4.81
C PRO A 23 14.58 -1.76 5.23
N TRP A 24 14.31 -1.21 6.42
CA TRP A 24 12.96 -1.00 6.91
C TRP A 24 12.49 0.40 6.56
N ALA A 25 11.49 0.46 5.69
CA ALA A 25 11.07 1.68 5.05
C ALA A 25 9.82 2.31 5.67
N ASN A 26 9.68 3.61 5.41
CA ASN A 26 8.49 4.39 5.64
C ASN A 26 8.17 5.24 4.41
N TYR A 27 6.91 5.62 4.25
CA TYR A 27 6.48 6.56 3.23
C TYR A 27 6.40 7.98 3.79
N LEU A 28 6.84 8.93 2.98
CA LEU A 28 6.68 10.36 3.21
C LEU A 28 5.88 10.91 2.03
N GLY A 29 4.95 11.81 2.27
CA GLY A 29 4.37 12.56 1.20
C GLY A 29 2.88 12.40 0.97
N SER A 30 2.49 12.85 -0.20
CA SER A 30 1.14 13.04 -0.67
C SER A 30 1.00 12.47 -2.09
N PRO A 31 -0.21 12.48 -2.71
CA PRO A 31 -0.37 12.08 -4.11
C PRO A 31 0.48 12.87 -5.10
N GLU A 32 0.89 14.10 -4.74
CA GLU A 32 1.67 14.99 -5.60
C GLU A 32 3.18 14.71 -5.56
N TYR A 33 3.66 14.19 -4.43
CA TYR A 33 5.08 13.93 -4.18
C TYR A 33 5.24 12.72 -3.26
N GLY A 34 5.79 11.65 -3.80
CA GLY A 34 6.09 10.44 -3.07
C GLY A 34 7.55 10.35 -2.66
N ALA A 35 7.78 9.91 -1.44
CA ALA A 35 9.12 9.64 -0.94
C ALA A 35 9.12 8.37 -0.10
N ILE A 36 10.07 7.47 -0.39
CA ILE A 36 10.30 6.25 0.38
C ILE A 36 11.65 6.41 1.04
N ILE A 37 11.71 6.19 2.34
CA ILE A 37 12.91 6.31 3.14
C ILE A 37 13.10 5.09 4.02
N SER A 38 14.29 4.51 4.03
CA SER A 38 14.64 3.45 4.97
C SER A 38 15.13 3.99 6.32
N ASN A 39 15.29 3.11 7.29
CA ASN A 39 15.90 3.40 8.58
C ASN A 39 17.37 3.88 8.50
N ASN A 40 17.99 3.82 7.32
CA ASN A 40 19.33 4.29 7.03
C ASN A 40 19.35 5.40 5.97
N ALA A 41 18.23 6.09 5.79
CA ALA A 41 18.02 7.18 4.82
C ALA A 41 18.16 6.79 3.34
N GLY A 42 18.21 5.50 3.03
CA GLY A 42 18.12 5.00 1.66
C GLY A 42 16.74 5.25 1.05
N GLY A 43 16.62 5.03 -0.26
CA GLY A 43 15.35 5.15 -0.97
C GLY A 43 15.31 6.29 -1.97
N TYR A 44 14.12 6.63 -2.45
CA TYR A 44 13.95 7.57 -3.56
C TYR A 44 12.72 8.47 -3.42
N SER A 45 12.69 9.49 -4.26
CA SER A 45 11.58 10.45 -4.36
C SER A 45 11.12 10.61 -5.80
N PHE A 46 9.86 10.97 -5.95
CA PHE A 46 9.24 11.23 -7.25
C PHE A 46 8.08 12.22 -7.11
N ALA A 47 7.82 12.95 -8.19
CA ALA A 47 6.64 13.81 -8.31
C ALA A 47 5.62 13.12 -9.21
N LYS A 48 4.38 12.95 -8.73
CA LYS A 48 3.23 12.33 -9.40
C LYS A 48 3.38 10.84 -9.73
N SER A 49 4.47 10.43 -10.39
CA SER A 49 4.68 9.06 -10.86
C SER A 49 6.08 8.55 -10.54
N GLY A 50 6.16 7.39 -9.92
CA GLY A 50 7.43 6.69 -9.69
C GLY A 50 8.13 6.26 -10.99
N ALA A 51 7.39 6.08 -12.07
CA ALA A 51 7.91 5.74 -13.40
C ALA A 51 8.42 6.97 -14.15
N ASN A 52 7.64 8.06 -14.20
CA ASN A 52 7.89 9.22 -15.06
C ASN A 52 8.14 10.52 -14.28
N GLY A 53 8.27 10.48 -12.97
CA GLY A 53 8.53 11.65 -12.12
C GLY A 53 9.68 11.45 -11.16
N ARG A 54 10.58 10.51 -11.41
CA ARG A 54 11.68 10.16 -10.53
C ARG A 54 12.62 11.36 -10.32
N ILE A 55 12.98 11.61 -9.05
CA ILE A 55 13.87 12.69 -8.64
C ILE A 55 15.20 12.12 -8.15
N LEU A 56 15.14 11.28 -7.12
CA LEU A 56 16.31 10.61 -6.57
C LEU A 56 16.54 9.26 -7.24
N ARG A 57 17.81 8.99 -7.53
CA ARG A 57 18.24 7.66 -7.98
C ARG A 57 18.23 6.69 -6.83
N TYR A 58 17.77 5.48 -7.10
CA TYR A 58 17.86 4.34 -6.21
C TYR A 58 17.92 3.07 -7.05
N ILE A 59 18.79 2.16 -6.69
CA ILE A 59 18.90 0.82 -7.28
C ILE A 59 18.83 -0.18 -6.15
N PHE A 60 17.97 -1.19 -6.28
CA PHE A 60 17.87 -2.25 -5.27
C PHE A 60 19.23 -2.92 -5.05
N ASN A 61 19.76 -2.83 -3.83
CA ASN A 61 21.06 -3.38 -3.45
C ASN A 61 21.15 -3.63 -1.94
N SER A 62 22.16 -4.41 -1.52
CA SER A 62 22.36 -4.80 -0.12
C SER A 62 22.84 -3.67 0.79
N PHE A 63 23.29 -2.54 0.24
CA PHE A 63 23.74 -1.38 1.00
C PHE A 63 22.68 -0.30 1.17
N ASP A 64 21.49 -0.50 0.60
CA ASP A 64 20.42 0.48 0.61
C ASP A 64 20.86 1.86 0.07
N GLN A 65 21.54 1.89 -1.08
CA GLN A 65 22.15 3.08 -1.66
C GLN A 65 21.68 3.35 -3.09
N PRO A 66 21.72 4.63 -3.54
CA PRO A 66 21.94 5.85 -2.77
C PRO A 66 20.72 6.25 -1.92
N GLY A 67 20.88 7.33 -1.15
CA GLY A 67 19.86 7.85 -0.24
C GLY A 67 19.98 9.35 0.01
N ARG A 68 19.34 9.78 1.10
CA ARG A 68 19.30 11.16 1.59
C ARG A 68 20.35 11.36 2.66
N TYR A 69 21.59 11.64 2.26
CA TYR A 69 22.71 11.62 3.19
C TYR A 69 23.06 12.98 3.75
N ILE A 70 23.25 13.04 5.06
CA ILE A 70 23.84 14.17 5.77
C ILE A 70 25.11 13.66 6.45
N TYR A 71 26.25 14.11 5.94
CA TYR A 71 27.56 13.84 6.54
C TYR A 71 27.92 14.93 7.52
N ILE A 72 28.50 14.55 8.64
CA ILE A 72 29.05 15.41 9.68
C ILE A 72 30.55 15.12 9.74
N ARG A 73 31.40 16.12 9.58
CA ARG A 73 32.86 16.01 9.67
C ARG A 73 33.38 16.92 10.74
N ASP A 74 34.08 16.36 11.68
CA ASP A 74 34.90 17.13 12.61
C ASP A 74 36.16 17.62 11.93
N ASN A 75 36.41 18.94 11.91
CA ASN A 75 37.52 19.51 11.14
C ASN A 75 38.87 19.42 11.86
N GLU A 76 38.86 19.24 13.21
CA GLU A 76 40.07 19.06 13.98
C GLU A 76 40.64 17.65 13.81
N SER A 77 39.80 16.64 14.09
CA SER A 77 40.20 15.24 13.97
C SER A 77 40.19 14.72 12.54
N LYS A 78 39.47 15.39 11.64
CA LYS A 78 39.17 15.00 10.26
C LYS A 78 38.29 13.73 10.18
N ASP A 79 37.78 13.24 11.30
CA ASP A 79 36.83 12.14 11.32
C ASP A 79 35.46 12.60 10.80
N TYR A 80 34.73 11.71 10.15
CA TYR A 80 33.41 12.01 9.60
C TYR A 80 32.48 10.79 9.73
N TRP A 81 31.17 11.06 9.81
CA TRP A 81 30.11 10.05 9.93
C TRP A 81 28.84 10.52 9.23
N SER A 82 27.85 9.64 9.14
CA SER A 82 26.53 9.97 8.63
C SER A 82 25.55 10.13 9.78
N ALA A 83 24.64 11.10 9.70
CA ALA A 83 23.55 11.26 10.67
C ALA A 83 22.58 10.05 10.67
N SER A 84 22.58 9.24 9.64
CA SER A 84 21.73 8.05 9.43
C SER A 84 22.46 6.72 9.62
N TRP A 85 23.62 6.70 10.28
CA TRP A 85 24.57 5.58 10.38
C TRP A 85 25.20 5.21 9.02
N GLN A 86 24.42 4.65 8.10
CA GLN A 86 24.87 4.49 6.70
C GLN A 86 24.84 5.86 5.99
N PRO A 87 25.68 6.07 4.95
CA PRO A 87 26.55 5.10 4.29
C PRO A 87 27.95 4.94 4.92
N VAL A 88 28.34 5.74 5.92
CA VAL A 88 29.68 5.67 6.50
C VAL A 88 29.84 4.42 7.39
N GLY A 89 28.82 4.05 8.17
CA GLY A 89 28.78 2.80 8.92
C GLY A 89 29.80 2.73 10.06
N LYS A 90 29.81 3.74 10.96
CA LYS A 90 30.64 3.73 12.14
C LYS A 90 30.34 2.53 13.04
N ASP A 91 31.34 2.09 13.83
CA ASP A 91 31.20 1.02 14.81
C ASP A 91 30.07 1.33 15.80
N LEU A 92 29.10 0.43 15.91
CA LEU A 92 27.91 0.59 16.76
C LEU A 92 28.23 0.58 18.27
N SER A 93 29.44 0.20 18.66
CA SER A 93 29.87 0.37 20.05
C SER A 93 30.07 1.84 20.43
N ALA A 94 30.49 2.66 19.48
CA ALA A 94 30.72 4.11 19.64
C ALA A 94 29.61 4.97 19.06
N TYR A 95 28.90 4.50 18.05
CA TYR A 95 27.81 5.21 17.39
C TYR A 95 26.46 4.76 17.95
N LYS A 96 25.73 5.66 18.58
CA LYS A 96 24.39 5.39 19.09
C LYS A 96 23.37 5.97 18.14
N SER A 97 22.35 5.21 17.77
CA SER A 97 21.31 5.68 16.88
C SER A 97 19.93 5.17 17.26
N LYS A 98 18.94 5.94 16.84
CA LYS A 98 17.53 5.61 16.93
C LYS A 98 16.85 6.14 15.66
N CYS A 99 16.03 5.32 15.01
CA CYS A 99 15.16 5.75 13.93
C CYS A 99 13.71 5.60 14.37
N CYS A 100 12.93 6.68 14.27
CA CYS A 100 11.51 6.70 14.58
C CYS A 100 10.74 6.89 13.28
N HIS A 101 10.09 5.84 12.81
CA HIS A 101 9.14 5.93 11.70
C HIS A 101 7.76 6.28 12.25
N GLY A 102 7.23 7.43 11.85
CA GLY A 102 5.88 7.88 12.20
C GLY A 102 4.98 7.96 10.98
N THR A 103 3.81 8.55 11.15
CA THR A 103 2.85 8.73 10.07
C THR A 103 3.29 9.86 9.13
N ALA A 104 3.87 9.50 7.99
CA ALA A 104 4.42 10.36 6.94
C ALA A 104 5.65 11.20 7.33
N TYR A 105 6.36 10.85 8.38
CA TYR A 105 7.66 11.41 8.73
C TYR A 105 8.61 10.33 9.25
N THR A 106 9.90 10.62 9.23
CA THR A 106 10.93 9.77 9.81
C THR A 106 11.95 10.64 10.55
N ARG A 107 12.25 10.30 11.79
CA ARG A 107 13.30 10.96 12.58
C ARG A 107 14.47 10.02 12.80
N MET A 108 15.66 10.49 12.54
CA MET A 108 16.91 9.77 12.82
C MET A 108 17.71 10.56 13.84
N ILE A 109 18.01 9.93 14.95
CA ILE A 109 18.72 10.50 16.07
C ILE A 109 20.03 9.75 16.25
N ALA A 110 21.15 10.46 16.37
CA ALA A 110 22.44 9.86 16.53
C ALA A 110 23.36 10.66 17.45
N ASP A 111 24.12 9.92 18.26
CA ASP A 111 25.17 10.43 19.14
C ASP A 111 26.51 9.79 18.73
N TYR A 112 27.44 10.64 18.32
CA TYR A 112 28.79 10.19 17.99
C TYR A 112 29.81 11.31 18.24
N SER A 113 30.92 10.97 18.86
CA SER A 113 32.06 11.89 19.09
C SER A 113 31.70 13.17 19.84
N GLY A 114 30.70 13.14 20.75
CA GLY A 114 30.21 14.30 21.50
C GLY A 114 29.36 15.28 20.71
N ILE A 115 28.89 14.85 19.55
CA ILE A 115 27.90 15.57 18.74
C ILE A 115 26.59 14.77 18.71
N HIS A 116 25.51 15.43 19.12
CA HIS A 116 24.15 14.93 18.97
C HIS A 116 23.54 15.47 17.69
N SER A 117 22.90 14.62 16.89
CA SER A 117 22.21 15.00 15.68
C SER A 117 20.80 14.40 15.63
N GLU A 118 19.82 15.21 15.24
CA GLU A 118 18.46 14.75 14.91
C GLU A 118 18.09 15.25 13.52
N VAL A 119 17.73 14.33 12.63
CA VAL A 119 17.22 14.66 11.29
C VAL A 119 15.77 14.21 11.18
N CYS A 120 14.86 15.16 10.90
CA CYS A 120 13.47 14.86 10.59
C CYS A 120 13.24 15.01 9.09
N TYR A 121 12.87 13.90 8.44
CA TYR A 121 12.51 13.83 7.02
C TYR A 121 10.99 13.83 6.88
N TYR A 122 10.44 14.72 6.06
CA TYR A 122 9.01 14.80 5.81
C TYR A 122 8.70 15.55 4.51
N VAL A 123 7.49 15.38 4.01
CA VAL A 123 6.91 16.19 2.93
C VAL A 123 5.81 17.05 3.53
N PRO A 124 5.89 18.39 3.46
CA PRO A 124 4.83 19.24 3.98
C PRO A 124 3.50 18.99 3.27
N LEU A 125 2.38 19.15 3.99
CA LEU A 125 1.05 18.94 3.41
C LEU A 125 0.83 19.77 2.15
N ASN A 126 0.31 19.13 1.10
CA ASN A 126 0.01 19.73 -0.20
C ASN A 126 1.22 20.38 -0.90
N GLN A 127 2.43 19.90 -0.60
CA GLN A 127 3.66 20.37 -1.24
C GLN A 127 4.30 19.27 -2.09
N ALA A 128 5.00 19.68 -3.16
CA ALA A 128 5.74 18.79 -4.04
C ALA A 128 7.25 18.94 -3.83
N TYR A 129 7.69 18.90 -2.59
CA TYR A 129 9.10 18.86 -2.16
C TYR A 129 9.21 18.24 -0.77
N GLU A 130 10.39 17.73 -0.45
CA GLU A 130 10.69 17.16 0.86
C GLU A 130 11.69 18.02 1.63
N VAL A 131 11.63 17.95 2.95
CA VAL A 131 12.47 18.69 3.89
C VAL A 131 13.23 17.71 4.77
N TRP A 132 14.54 17.94 4.91
CA TRP A 132 15.43 17.21 5.82
C TRP A 132 15.92 18.22 6.88
N LYS A 133 15.13 18.35 7.97
CA LYS A 133 15.44 19.25 9.07
C LYS A 133 16.50 18.62 9.95
N LEU A 134 17.70 19.20 9.97
CA LEU A 134 18.79 18.83 10.87
C LEU A 134 18.81 19.76 12.10
N GLN A 135 18.81 19.15 13.26
CA GLN A 135 19.22 19.78 14.51
C GLN A 135 20.53 19.16 14.96
N LEU A 136 21.53 19.99 15.30
CA LEU A 136 22.86 19.55 15.69
C LEU A 136 23.26 20.24 16.99
N THR A 137 23.67 19.47 17.98
CA THR A 137 24.09 19.95 19.30
C THR A 137 25.51 19.50 19.62
N ASN A 138 26.35 20.43 20.08
CA ASN A 138 27.65 20.09 20.61
C ASN A 138 27.51 19.72 22.10
N GLU A 139 27.53 18.43 22.42
CA GLU A 139 27.45 17.93 23.80
C GLU A 139 28.83 17.79 24.46
N SER A 140 29.91 18.15 23.76
CA SER A 140 31.26 18.12 24.30
C SER A 140 31.56 19.39 25.12
N GLU A 141 32.60 19.33 25.96
CA GLU A 141 33.04 20.45 26.80
C GLU A 141 33.91 21.51 26.06
N LYS A 142 34.15 21.30 24.76
CA LYS A 142 35.00 22.19 23.94
C LYS A 142 34.28 22.71 22.71
N GLU A 143 34.71 23.83 22.20
CA GLU A 143 34.33 24.33 20.88
C GLU A 143 34.65 23.28 19.79
N ARG A 144 33.75 23.09 18.84
CA ARG A 144 33.89 22.15 17.70
C ARG A 144 33.71 22.87 16.38
N GLU A 145 34.68 22.74 15.52
CA GLU A 145 34.54 23.16 14.12
C GLU A 145 34.09 21.97 13.29
N VAL A 146 32.89 22.02 12.71
CA VAL A 146 32.30 20.95 11.93
C VAL A 146 31.92 21.40 10.52
N THR A 147 32.03 20.48 9.58
CA THR A 147 31.48 20.66 8.23
C THR A 147 30.30 19.71 8.03
N ILE A 148 29.12 20.27 7.75
CA ILE A 148 27.89 19.51 7.44
C ILE A 148 27.75 19.46 5.93
N THR A 149 27.58 18.25 5.36
CA THR A 149 27.40 18.08 3.93
C THR A 149 26.12 17.28 3.65
N GLY A 150 25.11 17.92 3.04
CA GLY A 150 23.94 17.23 2.51
C GLY A 150 24.25 16.71 1.10
N TYR A 151 23.77 15.50 0.79
CA TYR A 151 23.95 14.86 -0.50
C TYR A 151 22.64 14.21 -1.00
N ALA A 152 22.30 14.52 -2.24
CA ALA A 152 21.20 13.95 -3.00
C ALA A 152 21.68 13.53 -4.40
N GLU A 153 21.44 12.29 -4.81
CA GLU A 153 21.76 11.85 -6.16
C GLU A 153 20.53 11.94 -7.07
N PHE A 154 20.59 12.86 -8.03
CA PHE A 154 19.52 13.00 -9.00
C PHE A 154 19.55 11.87 -10.04
N THR A 155 18.37 11.47 -10.54
CA THR A 155 18.33 10.76 -11.82
C THR A 155 18.65 11.73 -12.98
N ASN A 156 19.25 11.23 -14.05
CA ASN A 156 19.54 12.02 -15.23
C ASN A 156 18.33 12.12 -16.18
N ASN A 157 17.30 11.32 -15.94
CA ASN A 157 16.02 11.35 -16.62
C ASN A 157 14.89 11.21 -15.59
N SER A 158 13.73 11.80 -15.83
CA SER A 158 12.55 11.63 -15.01
C SER A 158 11.93 10.24 -15.18
N ASN A 159 12.04 9.65 -16.37
CA ASN A 159 11.65 8.26 -16.58
C ASN A 159 12.70 7.33 -16.01
N TYR A 160 12.25 6.42 -15.15
CA TYR A 160 13.12 5.48 -14.43
C TYR A 160 13.87 4.54 -15.37
N GLU A 161 13.18 3.98 -16.37
CA GLU A 161 13.80 3.05 -17.30
C GLU A 161 14.85 3.74 -18.16
N GLN A 162 14.56 4.94 -18.69
CA GLN A 162 15.51 5.73 -19.46
C GLN A 162 16.75 6.11 -18.64
N ASP A 163 16.57 6.44 -17.35
CA ASP A 163 17.70 6.72 -16.47
C ASP A 163 18.61 5.52 -16.26
N GLN A 164 18.05 4.30 -16.20
CA GLN A 164 18.79 3.07 -15.89
C GLN A 164 19.47 2.44 -17.11
N VAL A 165 18.81 2.45 -18.27
CA VAL A 165 19.25 1.65 -19.42
C VAL A 165 19.66 2.48 -20.64
N ASN A 166 19.24 3.75 -20.74
CA ASN A 166 19.54 4.60 -21.89
C ASN A 166 20.58 5.69 -21.56
N LEU A 167 21.71 5.28 -21.02
CA LEU A 167 22.75 6.17 -20.51
C LEU A 167 23.32 7.09 -21.60
N GLN A 168 23.41 6.62 -22.86
CA GLN A 168 23.93 7.40 -23.97
C GLN A 168 23.12 8.68 -24.28
N TYR A 169 21.86 8.74 -23.82
CA TYR A 169 21.05 9.96 -23.91
C TYR A 169 20.95 10.65 -22.55
N SER A 170 20.60 9.93 -21.50
CA SER A 170 20.32 10.50 -20.19
C SER A 170 21.49 11.31 -19.62
N MET A 171 22.73 10.87 -19.83
CA MET A 171 23.90 11.59 -19.35
C MET A 171 24.17 12.92 -20.13
N PHE A 172 23.69 13.04 -21.36
CA PHE A 172 24.03 14.18 -22.22
C PHE A 172 22.93 15.23 -22.33
N ILE A 173 21.79 15.02 -21.70
CA ILE A 173 20.67 15.97 -21.62
C ILE A 173 20.59 16.68 -20.27
N THR A 174 21.48 16.37 -19.33
CA THR A 174 21.44 16.88 -17.96
C THR A 174 22.67 17.75 -17.64
N ARG A 175 22.42 18.77 -16.84
CA ARG A 175 23.47 19.61 -16.26
C ARG A 175 23.01 20.16 -14.91
N THR A 176 23.96 20.58 -14.07
CA THR A 176 23.70 21.27 -12.81
C THR A 176 24.25 22.71 -12.80
N GLU A 177 23.63 23.55 -11.99
CA GLU A 177 24.04 24.92 -11.76
C GLU A 177 23.91 25.26 -10.27
N PHE A 178 24.86 25.99 -9.69
CA PHE A 178 24.73 26.51 -8.33
C PHE A 178 24.22 27.96 -8.35
N ARG A 179 23.16 28.24 -7.61
CA ARG A 179 22.59 29.59 -7.45
C ARG A 179 21.99 29.76 -6.07
N GLU A 180 22.34 30.81 -5.34
CA GLU A 180 21.69 31.26 -4.12
C GLU A 180 21.37 30.12 -3.12
N ASN A 181 22.40 29.46 -2.58
CA ASN A 181 22.30 28.33 -1.63
C ASN A 181 21.61 27.06 -2.19
N ARG A 182 21.49 26.87 -3.51
CA ARG A 182 20.93 25.66 -4.09
C ARG A 182 21.66 25.22 -5.35
N ILE A 183 21.69 23.91 -5.55
CA ILE A 183 22.02 23.29 -6.83
C ILE A 183 20.71 23.04 -7.56
N ARG A 184 20.65 23.46 -8.81
CA ARG A 184 19.59 23.18 -9.75
C ARG A 184 20.09 22.14 -10.74
N GLN A 185 19.27 21.12 -11.00
CA GLN A 185 19.47 20.23 -12.12
C GLN A 185 18.49 20.58 -13.22
N LEU A 186 18.97 20.70 -14.43
CA LEU A 186 18.18 20.91 -15.62
C LEU A 186 18.30 19.68 -16.52
N ILE A 187 17.17 19.15 -16.94
CA ILE A 187 17.10 18.05 -17.91
C ILE A 187 16.45 18.59 -19.18
N HIS A 188 17.18 18.52 -20.28
CA HIS A 188 16.76 19.03 -21.57
C HIS A 188 16.30 17.90 -22.48
N GLY A 189 15.03 17.60 -22.48
CA GLY A 189 14.40 16.61 -23.32
C GLY A 189 13.48 15.70 -22.55
N ASN A 190 12.47 15.21 -23.23
CA ASN A 190 11.57 14.17 -22.75
C ASN A 190 11.60 13.04 -23.79
N LEU A 191 12.38 11.99 -23.50
CA LEU A 191 12.49 10.84 -24.42
C LEU A 191 11.22 9.96 -24.43
N ASP A 192 10.31 10.18 -23.48
CA ASP A 192 9.10 9.35 -23.33
C ASP A 192 7.83 10.00 -23.84
N GLY A 193 7.90 11.24 -24.28
CA GLY A 193 6.67 11.99 -24.40
C GLY A 193 6.64 13.01 -25.49
N LEU A 194 7.05 12.64 -26.67
CA LEU A 194 6.36 13.16 -27.84
C LEU A 194 5.02 12.40 -27.88
N GLU A 195 4.08 12.76 -27.01
CA GLU A 195 2.68 12.46 -27.26
C GLU A 195 2.36 13.04 -28.63
N ASP A 196 1.95 12.18 -29.55
CA ASP A 196 1.60 12.58 -30.91
C ASP A 196 0.68 13.80 -30.87
N GLY A 197 1.15 14.92 -31.40
CA GLY A 197 0.36 16.12 -31.64
C GLY A 197 0.46 17.26 -30.63
N LYS A 198 1.39 17.31 -29.69
CA LYS A 198 1.63 18.52 -28.89
C LYS A 198 2.60 19.44 -29.61
N ASP A 199 2.23 20.73 -29.62
CA ASP A 199 3.04 21.81 -30.20
C ASP A 199 4.46 21.82 -29.61
N VAL A 200 5.43 21.97 -30.50
CA VAL A 200 6.87 21.97 -30.19
C VAL A 200 7.32 23.18 -29.34
N ASP A 201 6.40 24.08 -28.99
CA ASP A 201 6.68 25.31 -28.23
C ASP A 201 6.64 25.20 -26.70
N GLU A 202 6.28 24.06 -26.11
CA GLU A 202 6.39 23.87 -24.66
C GLU A 202 7.84 23.63 -24.26
N LYS A 203 8.29 24.31 -23.21
CA LYS A 203 9.62 24.12 -22.60
C LYS A 203 9.87 22.66 -22.25
N ILE A 204 10.69 21.99 -23.04
CA ILE A 204 11.13 20.60 -22.78
C ILE A 204 12.26 20.62 -21.74
N VAL A 205 12.08 21.30 -20.61
CA VAL A 205 13.07 21.37 -19.54
C VAL A 205 12.41 21.03 -18.23
N THR A 206 12.86 19.95 -17.61
CA THR A 206 12.51 19.61 -16.23
C THR A 206 13.56 20.18 -15.29
N GLU A 207 13.13 20.87 -14.24
CA GLU A 207 14.00 21.42 -13.20
C GLU A 207 13.78 20.72 -11.87
N ARG A 208 14.90 20.41 -11.21
CA ARG A 208 14.93 19.95 -9.83
C ARG A 208 15.90 20.78 -9.04
N PHE A 209 15.72 20.86 -7.74
CA PHE A 209 16.64 21.58 -6.88
C PHE A 209 16.96 20.80 -5.61
N PHE A 210 18.15 21.05 -5.08
CA PHE A 210 18.57 20.69 -3.75
C PHE A 210 19.17 21.93 -3.09
N GLY A 211 18.55 22.41 -2.02
CA GLY A 211 18.86 23.68 -1.39
C GLY A 211 19.14 23.56 0.09
N LEU A 212 19.88 24.53 0.65
CA LEU A 212 20.16 24.66 2.07
C LEU A 212 19.54 25.93 2.62
N ALA A 213 18.77 25.78 3.71
CA ALA A 213 18.20 26.90 4.48
C ALA A 213 18.72 26.88 5.93
N GLY A 214 18.70 28.04 6.60
CA GLY A 214 19.18 28.20 7.97
C GLY A 214 20.69 28.33 8.12
N SER A 215 21.45 28.14 7.04
CA SER A 215 22.90 28.32 7.03
C SER A 215 23.39 28.73 5.64
N LYS A 216 24.64 29.23 5.58
CA LYS A 216 25.28 29.60 4.31
C LYS A 216 26.00 28.40 3.72
N VAL A 217 25.85 28.17 2.41
CA VAL A 217 26.68 27.23 1.66
C VAL A 217 28.11 27.75 1.57
N THR A 218 29.06 26.98 2.08
CA THR A 218 30.50 27.31 2.02
C THR A 218 31.20 26.65 0.85
N SER A 219 30.74 25.47 0.43
CA SER A 219 31.21 24.82 -0.81
C SER A 219 30.08 23.91 -1.36
N CYS A 220 30.17 23.60 -2.66
CA CYS A 220 29.17 22.82 -3.36
C CYS A 220 29.79 21.93 -4.44
N CYS A 221 29.04 20.90 -4.86
CA CYS A 221 29.40 20.06 -6.01
C CYS A 221 28.14 19.50 -6.67
N GLY A 222 28.01 19.66 -7.97
CA GLY A 222 26.87 19.15 -8.76
C GLY A 222 27.21 17.90 -9.57
N ASP A 223 28.45 17.45 -9.55
CA ASP A 223 28.99 16.31 -10.30
C ASP A 223 29.26 15.14 -9.34
N LYS A 224 28.61 14.00 -9.59
CA LYS A 224 28.69 12.83 -8.72
C LYS A 224 30.12 12.27 -8.63
N GLU A 225 30.81 12.14 -9.77
CA GLU A 225 32.15 11.55 -9.84
C GLU A 225 33.17 12.45 -9.12
N LYS A 226 32.97 13.76 -9.17
CA LYS A 226 33.81 14.72 -8.42
C LYS A 226 33.51 14.74 -6.93
N PHE A 227 32.27 14.48 -6.53
CA PHE A 227 31.90 14.33 -5.13
C PHE A 227 32.45 13.04 -4.52
N LEU A 228 32.20 11.90 -5.19
CA LEU A 228 32.63 10.59 -4.69
C LEU A 228 34.14 10.38 -4.81
N GLY A 229 34.71 10.74 -5.94
CA GLY A 229 36.07 10.39 -6.34
C GLY A 229 36.14 9.04 -7.07
N ASN A 230 37.19 8.84 -7.87
CA ASN A 230 37.36 7.64 -8.67
C ASN A 230 37.50 6.39 -7.80
N TYR A 231 36.68 5.36 -8.11
CA TYR A 231 36.64 4.08 -7.38
C TYR A 231 36.29 4.19 -5.90
N ARG A 232 35.57 5.27 -5.49
CA ARG A 232 35.09 5.48 -4.13
C ARG A 232 33.56 5.40 -4.07
N GLY A 233 33.03 5.06 -2.91
CA GLY A 233 31.60 4.96 -2.68
C GLY A 233 31.06 6.02 -1.73
N TYR A 234 29.77 5.91 -1.42
CA TYR A 234 29.07 6.84 -0.53
C TYR A 234 29.60 6.80 0.91
N GLY A 235 30.21 5.70 1.35
CA GLY A 235 30.82 5.58 2.69
C GLY A 235 32.14 6.34 2.85
N ASN A 236 32.79 6.70 1.75
CA ASN A 236 34.09 7.38 1.76
C ASN A 236 34.26 8.41 0.63
N PRO A 237 33.29 9.33 0.45
CA PRO A 237 33.36 10.32 -0.64
C PRO A 237 34.50 11.33 -0.40
N ILE A 238 35.27 11.62 -1.46
CA ILE A 238 36.44 12.50 -1.37
C ILE A 238 36.07 13.93 -0.94
N GLY A 239 34.88 14.40 -1.34
CA GLY A 239 34.40 15.73 -0.97
C GLY A 239 34.18 15.88 0.54
N VAL A 240 33.70 14.82 1.22
CA VAL A 240 33.54 14.82 2.67
C VAL A 240 34.90 14.64 3.38
N GLU A 241 35.75 13.73 2.91
CA GLU A 241 37.05 13.49 3.48
C GLU A 241 37.94 14.75 3.50
N LYS A 242 37.91 15.52 2.39
CA LYS A 242 38.63 16.79 2.28
C LYS A 242 38.03 17.92 3.14
N GLY A 243 36.73 17.84 3.49
CA GLY A 243 36.01 18.89 4.20
C GLY A 243 35.66 20.10 3.35
N GLU A 244 35.88 20.03 2.04
CA GLU A 244 35.54 21.07 1.07
C GLU A 244 35.17 20.40 -0.26
N LEU A 245 34.08 20.81 -0.84
CA LEU A 245 33.58 20.33 -2.12
C LEU A 245 34.28 21.05 -3.27
N SER A 246 34.39 20.36 -4.43
CA SER A 246 35.22 20.81 -5.56
C SER A 246 34.74 22.10 -6.25
N GLY A 247 33.52 22.54 -6.05
CA GLY A 247 32.90 23.63 -6.80
C GLY A 247 32.44 23.26 -8.21
N GLU A 248 32.73 22.04 -8.67
CA GLU A 248 32.39 21.61 -10.02
C GLU A 248 30.91 21.27 -10.19
N MET A 249 30.34 21.68 -11.31
CA MET A 249 28.97 21.37 -11.72
C MET A 249 28.97 20.30 -12.80
N ASN A 250 27.95 19.47 -12.83
CA ASN A 250 27.79 18.45 -13.87
C ASN A 250 27.48 19.06 -15.22
N TYR A 251 28.19 18.56 -16.23
CA TYR A 251 27.90 18.80 -17.64
C TYR A 251 28.25 17.56 -18.44
N ASN A 252 27.21 16.85 -18.94
CA ASN A 252 27.39 15.57 -19.63
C ASN A 252 27.94 14.44 -18.72
N GLY A 253 27.28 14.19 -17.57
CA GLY A 253 27.66 13.16 -16.63
C GLY A 253 26.54 12.85 -15.64
N ASN A 254 26.87 12.25 -14.50
CA ASN A 254 25.91 11.97 -13.45
C ASN A 254 25.74 13.17 -12.51
N SER A 255 24.51 13.60 -12.34
CA SER A 255 24.16 14.74 -11.51
C SER A 255 24.00 14.38 -10.04
N CYS A 256 24.48 15.26 -9.16
CA CYS A 256 24.14 15.24 -7.74
C CYS A 256 23.89 16.66 -7.20
N GLY A 257 23.28 16.72 -6.03
CA GLY A 257 23.26 17.91 -5.19
C GLY A 257 24.11 17.65 -3.96
N ALA A 258 25.27 18.27 -3.85
CA ALA A 258 26.09 18.25 -2.65
C ALA A 258 26.34 19.69 -2.18
N LEU A 259 25.90 20.00 -0.96
CA LEU A 259 26.00 21.32 -0.35
C LEU A 259 26.64 21.21 1.03
N SER A 260 27.71 21.96 1.29
CA SER A 260 28.38 21.97 2.59
C SER A 260 28.24 23.31 3.29
N SER A 261 28.12 23.26 4.61
CA SER A 261 28.20 24.38 5.51
C SER A 261 29.23 24.11 6.60
N LYS A 262 30.18 25.05 6.77
CA LYS A 262 31.18 24.99 7.82
C LYS A 262 30.76 25.84 9.01
N LEU A 263 30.78 25.29 10.20
CA LEU A 263 30.21 25.86 11.42
C LEU A 263 31.17 25.67 12.60
N VAL A 264 31.10 26.61 13.51
CA VAL A 264 31.75 26.53 14.82
C VAL A 264 30.66 26.43 15.88
N LEU A 265 30.69 25.41 16.73
CA LEU A 265 29.70 25.14 17.79
C LEU A 265 30.35 25.27 19.16
N GLN A 266 29.83 26.15 19.99
CA GLN A 266 30.22 26.26 21.39
C GLN A 266 29.70 25.04 22.18
N PRO A 267 30.30 24.72 23.35
CA PRO A 267 29.75 23.71 24.25
C PRO A 267 28.28 23.96 24.57
N GLY A 268 27.43 22.96 24.38
CA GLY A 268 25.97 23.03 24.58
C GLY A 268 25.19 23.79 23.50
N GLU A 269 25.86 24.33 22.50
CA GLU A 269 25.17 25.06 21.42
C GLU A 269 24.41 24.12 20.49
N THR A 270 23.19 24.51 20.14
CA THR A 270 22.31 23.82 19.20
C THR A 270 22.01 24.70 17.98
N ILE A 271 22.17 24.15 16.80
CA ILE A 271 21.82 24.82 15.55
C ILE A 271 20.74 24.05 14.79
N ASN A 272 19.99 24.76 13.95
CA ASN A 272 19.01 24.17 13.07
C ASN A 272 19.26 24.60 11.62
N MET A 273 19.24 23.63 10.69
CA MET A 273 19.29 23.85 9.26
C MET A 273 18.39 22.85 8.55
N ALA A 274 18.03 23.13 7.30
CA ALA A 274 17.24 22.23 6.50
C ALA A 274 17.79 22.10 5.10
N PHE A 275 17.90 20.86 4.62
CA PHE A 275 18.08 20.57 3.20
C PHE A 275 16.70 20.35 2.59
N ILE A 276 16.48 20.90 1.40
CA ILE A 276 15.16 20.86 0.72
C ILE A 276 15.37 20.38 -0.70
N LEU A 277 14.60 19.33 -1.05
CA LEU A 277 14.68 18.66 -2.35
C LEU A 277 13.32 18.67 -3.04
N GLY A 278 13.26 19.01 -4.32
CA GLY A 278 12.01 18.97 -5.05
C GLY A 278 12.16 19.14 -6.56
N MET A 279 11.04 18.95 -7.26
CA MET A 279 10.93 19.22 -8.69
C MET A 279 10.17 20.54 -8.86
N LYS A 280 10.91 21.65 -8.92
CA LYS A 280 10.39 23.03 -8.98
C LYS A 280 11.29 23.92 -9.81
N TYR A 281 10.69 24.83 -10.58
CA TYR A 281 11.42 25.83 -11.35
C TYR A 281 12.14 26.85 -10.46
N GLU A 282 13.05 27.62 -11.08
CA GLU A 282 13.96 28.54 -10.38
C GLU A 282 13.26 29.46 -9.39
N ASP A 283 12.22 30.17 -9.82
CA ASP A 283 11.52 31.15 -8.99
C ASP A 283 10.81 30.48 -7.81
N GLU A 284 10.18 29.32 -8.05
CA GLU A 284 9.49 28.55 -7.00
C GLU A 284 10.49 28.03 -5.95
N SER A 285 11.61 27.45 -6.39
CA SER A 285 12.63 26.90 -5.50
C SER A 285 13.29 28.00 -4.64
N LYS A 286 13.44 29.20 -5.18
CA LYS A 286 13.92 30.36 -4.44
C LYS A 286 12.94 30.78 -3.34
N GLU A 287 11.66 30.87 -3.64
CA GLU A 287 10.62 31.25 -2.66
C GLU A 287 10.47 30.17 -1.58
N ILE A 288 10.58 28.89 -1.95
CA ILE A 288 10.58 27.78 -0.97
C ILE A 288 11.73 27.98 0.02
N LEU A 289 12.97 28.23 -0.40
CA LEU A 289 14.09 28.43 0.51
C LEU A 289 13.90 29.64 1.43
N LYS A 290 13.29 30.73 0.95
CA LYS A 290 12.95 31.88 1.78
C LYS A 290 11.97 31.57 2.91
N LYS A 291 11.03 30.64 2.69
CA LYS A 291 10.08 30.20 3.72
C LYS A 291 10.79 29.61 4.93
N TYR A 292 11.94 28.97 4.75
CA TYR A 292 12.70 28.32 5.83
C TYR A 292 13.80 29.19 6.44
N GLN A 293 13.68 30.53 6.44
CA GLN A 293 14.63 31.40 7.14
C GLN A 293 14.67 31.14 8.66
N LYS A 294 13.51 30.76 9.26
CA LYS A 294 13.40 30.31 10.63
C LYS A 294 13.15 28.81 10.65
N VAL A 295 14.19 28.02 10.40
CA VAL A 295 14.07 26.57 10.19
C VAL A 295 13.32 25.87 11.32
N ALA A 296 13.71 26.08 12.58
CA ALA A 296 13.09 25.40 13.71
C ALA A 296 11.57 25.65 13.77
N GLU A 297 11.16 26.91 13.77
CA GLU A 297 9.77 27.33 13.87
C GLU A 297 8.92 26.80 12.70
N THR A 298 9.44 26.94 11.46
CA THR A 298 8.73 26.50 10.26
C THR A 298 8.55 24.99 10.23
N CYS A 299 9.62 24.22 10.46
CA CYS A 299 9.57 22.77 10.40
C CYS A 299 8.74 22.16 11.54
N GLU A 300 8.83 22.68 12.76
CA GLU A 300 8.01 22.22 13.90
C GLU A 300 6.52 22.41 13.63
N LYS A 301 6.15 23.56 13.06
CA LYS A 301 4.77 23.82 12.66
C LYS A 301 4.31 22.81 11.60
N GLU A 302 5.07 22.65 10.53
CA GLU A 302 4.71 21.73 9.41
C GLU A 302 4.60 20.27 9.86
N VAL A 303 5.53 19.79 10.69
CA VAL A 303 5.49 18.43 11.24
C VAL A 303 4.29 18.25 12.15
N SER A 304 3.97 19.26 12.97
CA SER A 304 2.77 19.22 13.83
C SER A 304 1.48 19.19 13.03
N GLU A 305 1.38 19.97 11.95
CA GLU A 305 0.24 19.94 11.01
C GLU A 305 0.11 18.58 10.34
N LEU A 306 1.22 18.00 9.89
CA LEU A 306 1.27 16.66 9.27
C LEU A 306 0.81 15.57 10.23
N ILE A 307 1.31 15.57 11.47
CA ILE A 307 0.91 14.63 12.52
C ILE A 307 -0.59 14.78 12.82
N SER A 308 -1.08 16.01 12.97
CA SER A 308 -2.50 16.28 13.23
C SER A 308 -3.40 15.78 12.12
N TYR A 309 -3.01 15.97 10.85
CA TYR A 309 -3.74 15.47 9.69
C TYR A 309 -3.89 13.93 9.73
N TRP A 310 -2.80 13.21 9.95
CA TRP A 310 -2.84 11.75 9.99
C TRP A 310 -3.56 11.23 11.24
N TYR A 311 -3.39 11.89 12.39
CA TYR A 311 -4.07 11.50 13.63
C TYR A 311 -5.58 11.67 13.53
N GLU A 312 -6.05 12.72 12.88
CA GLU A 312 -7.47 12.92 12.57
C GLU A 312 -8.00 11.76 11.71
N LYS A 313 -7.37 11.47 10.57
CA LYS A 313 -7.78 10.37 9.69
C LYS A 313 -7.81 9.01 10.39
N LEU A 314 -6.79 8.70 11.16
CA LEU A 314 -6.71 7.43 11.89
C LEU A 314 -7.68 7.37 13.09
N SER A 315 -8.14 8.50 13.63
CA SER A 315 -9.05 8.54 14.76
C SER A 315 -10.50 8.15 14.42
N HIS A 316 -10.88 8.13 13.15
CA HIS A 316 -12.22 7.77 12.72
C HIS A 316 -12.60 6.31 13.03
N LEU A 317 -11.61 5.47 13.29
CA LEU A 317 -11.81 4.12 13.84
C LEU A 317 -10.70 3.81 14.83
N GLN A 318 -11.06 3.60 16.10
CA GLN A 318 -10.14 3.23 17.16
C GLN A 318 -10.72 2.08 17.96
N VAL A 319 -9.87 1.15 18.35
CA VAL A 319 -10.27 -0.02 19.14
C VAL A 319 -9.41 -0.14 20.38
N LYS A 320 -10.00 -0.75 21.42
CA LYS A 320 -9.29 -1.15 22.62
C LYS A 320 -9.72 -2.56 22.96
N THR A 321 -8.87 -3.51 22.68
CA THR A 321 -9.13 -4.94 22.84
C THR A 321 -8.14 -5.58 23.81
N PRO A 322 -8.33 -6.84 24.21
CA PRO A 322 -7.33 -7.58 24.98
C PRO A 322 -6.01 -7.88 24.21
N SER A 323 -5.94 -7.66 22.87
CA SER A 323 -4.73 -7.85 22.09
C SER A 323 -4.09 -6.52 21.70
N GLN A 324 -2.91 -6.27 22.25
CA GLN A 324 -2.13 -5.08 21.90
C GLN A 324 -1.69 -5.08 20.43
N GLU A 325 -1.37 -6.24 19.85
CA GLU A 325 -0.99 -6.40 18.45
C GLU A 325 -2.15 -6.01 17.53
N PHE A 326 -3.36 -6.44 17.86
CA PHE A 326 -4.57 -6.08 17.12
C PHE A 326 -4.80 -4.56 17.17
N ASP A 327 -4.77 -3.99 18.38
CA ASP A 327 -4.94 -2.54 18.57
C ASP A 327 -3.88 -1.73 17.83
N THR A 328 -2.62 -2.14 17.90
CA THR A 328 -1.48 -1.50 17.21
C THR A 328 -1.68 -1.48 15.69
N MET A 329 -2.13 -2.61 15.12
CA MET A 329 -2.37 -2.70 13.68
C MET A 329 -3.58 -1.87 13.25
N ILE A 330 -4.73 -2.03 13.92
CA ILE A 330 -5.97 -1.34 13.52
C ILE A 330 -5.89 0.16 13.78
N ASN A 331 -5.42 0.58 14.95
CA ASN A 331 -5.41 1.98 15.34
C ASN A 331 -4.37 2.83 14.59
N THR A 332 -3.34 2.19 14.05
CA THR A 332 -2.24 2.92 13.39
C THR A 332 -1.76 2.24 12.11
N TRP A 333 -1.10 1.09 12.22
CA TRP A 333 -0.21 0.64 11.14
C TRP A 333 -0.92 0.02 9.95
N ASN A 334 -1.93 -0.83 10.16
CA ASN A 334 -2.72 -1.34 9.04
C ASN A 334 -3.55 -0.23 8.38
N SER A 335 -4.14 0.66 9.18
CA SER A 335 -4.88 1.81 8.68
C SER A 335 -3.98 2.73 7.85
N TYR A 336 -2.77 3.04 8.33
CA TYR A 336 -1.79 3.82 7.58
C TYR A 336 -1.30 3.08 6.32
N ASN A 337 -1.07 1.78 6.40
CA ASN A 337 -0.71 0.96 5.23
C ASN A 337 -1.83 0.96 4.18
N CYS A 338 -3.13 0.94 4.59
CA CYS A 338 -4.26 1.09 3.67
C CYS A 338 -4.19 2.42 2.92
N PHE A 339 -3.91 3.54 3.59
CA PHE A 339 -3.75 4.84 2.93
C PHE A 339 -2.58 4.85 1.94
N MET A 340 -1.42 4.30 2.30
CA MET A 340 -0.27 4.27 1.40
C MET A 340 -0.56 3.42 0.16
N THR A 341 -1.19 2.26 0.33
CA THR A 341 -1.58 1.39 -0.78
C THR A 341 -2.66 2.05 -1.66
N PHE A 342 -3.64 2.71 -1.05
CA PHE A 342 -4.68 3.47 -1.74
C PHE A 342 -4.11 4.62 -2.60
N ILE A 343 -3.12 5.33 -2.08
CA ILE A 343 -2.50 6.46 -2.78
C ILE A 343 -1.62 5.97 -3.93
N TRP A 344 -0.72 5.04 -3.67
CA TRP A 344 0.36 4.65 -4.59
C TRP A 344 0.11 3.37 -5.38
N SER A 345 -0.94 2.61 -5.06
CA SER A 345 -1.23 1.30 -5.68
C SER A 345 0.01 0.39 -5.66
N ARG A 346 0.36 -0.21 -6.80
CA ARG A 346 1.58 -1.04 -6.98
C ARG A 346 2.65 -0.30 -7.78
N ALA A 347 2.72 1.03 -7.66
CA ALA A 347 3.54 1.87 -8.53
C ALA A 347 4.92 2.21 -7.96
N ALA A 348 5.10 2.26 -6.65
CA ALA A 348 6.34 2.74 -6.06
C ALA A 348 6.64 2.14 -4.68
N SER A 349 7.58 1.20 -4.63
CA SER A 349 8.19 0.64 -3.42
C SER A 349 9.63 0.28 -3.71
N PHE A 350 10.34 -0.36 -2.80
CA PHE A 350 11.67 -0.90 -3.11
C PHE A 350 11.61 -2.09 -4.07
N PHE A 351 10.46 -2.74 -4.21
CA PHE A 351 10.26 -3.86 -5.15
C PHE A 351 9.51 -3.42 -6.42
N TYR A 352 8.54 -2.53 -6.28
CA TYR A 352 7.87 -1.88 -7.39
C TYR A 352 8.61 -0.58 -7.75
N CYS A 353 9.78 -0.71 -8.35
CA CYS A 353 10.72 0.40 -8.54
C CYS A 353 10.29 1.45 -9.58
N GLY A 354 9.00 1.58 -9.87
CA GLY A 354 8.50 2.62 -10.77
C GLY A 354 8.45 2.23 -12.25
N LEU A 355 8.33 0.94 -12.58
CA LEU A 355 8.09 0.51 -13.97
C LEU A 355 6.63 0.68 -14.41
N ARG A 356 5.69 0.69 -13.47
CA ARG A 356 4.27 0.86 -13.77
C ARG A 356 3.89 2.34 -13.76
N ASN A 357 3.25 2.79 -14.83
CA ASN A 357 2.76 4.16 -14.98
C ASN A 357 1.23 4.22 -14.90
N GLY A 358 0.66 3.63 -13.87
CA GLY A 358 -0.79 3.59 -13.69
C GLY A 358 -1.25 2.70 -12.54
N TYR A 359 -2.56 2.57 -12.45
CA TYR A 359 -3.26 1.78 -11.44
C TYR A 359 -3.73 0.45 -12.05
N GLY A 360 -3.42 -0.68 -11.39
CA GLY A 360 -4.12 -1.94 -11.69
C GLY A 360 -5.58 -1.82 -11.29
N TYR A 361 -6.51 -2.17 -12.19
CA TYR A 361 -7.94 -1.96 -11.95
C TYR A 361 -8.44 -2.65 -10.68
N ARG A 362 -8.35 -3.97 -10.63
CA ARG A 362 -8.83 -4.76 -9.48
C ARG A 362 -8.06 -4.44 -8.20
N ASP A 363 -6.75 -4.17 -8.32
CA ASP A 363 -5.92 -3.79 -7.18
C ASP A 363 -6.46 -2.53 -6.51
N THR A 364 -6.67 -1.48 -7.30
CA THR A 364 -7.10 -0.18 -6.80
C THR A 364 -8.54 -0.22 -6.28
N VAL A 365 -9.45 -0.91 -6.98
CA VAL A 365 -10.83 -1.06 -6.52
C VAL A 365 -10.92 -1.79 -5.18
N GLN A 366 -10.07 -2.80 -4.95
CA GLN A 366 -9.99 -3.46 -3.65
C GLN A 366 -9.31 -2.59 -2.58
N ASP A 367 -8.24 -1.86 -2.94
CA ASP A 367 -7.53 -0.98 -2.00
C ASP A 367 -8.44 0.09 -1.41
N ILE A 368 -9.41 0.58 -2.19
CA ILE A 368 -10.43 1.53 -1.72
C ILE A 368 -11.18 0.99 -0.50
N GLN A 369 -11.48 -0.30 -0.45
CA GLN A 369 -12.21 -0.90 0.67
C GLN A 369 -11.50 -0.74 2.01
N GLY A 370 -10.16 -0.67 2.00
CA GLY A 370 -9.36 -0.48 3.21
C GLY A 370 -9.46 0.90 3.84
N VAL A 371 -9.89 1.91 3.08
CA VAL A 371 -10.00 3.30 3.58
C VAL A 371 -11.46 3.77 3.76
N ILE A 372 -12.44 3.00 3.32
CA ILE A 372 -13.86 3.41 3.41
C ILE A 372 -14.28 3.71 4.87
N HIS A 373 -13.83 2.90 5.82
CA HIS A 373 -14.16 3.09 7.24
C HIS A 373 -13.42 4.27 7.90
N LEU A 374 -12.40 4.81 7.24
CA LEU A 374 -11.53 5.87 7.75
C LEU A 374 -11.75 7.21 7.04
N ALA A 375 -12.00 7.17 5.72
CA ALA A 375 -12.09 8.36 4.89
C ALA A 375 -13.01 8.12 3.68
N PRO A 376 -14.32 7.98 3.90
CA PRO A 376 -15.27 7.71 2.82
C PRO A 376 -15.29 8.81 1.74
N GLU A 377 -14.94 10.05 2.09
CA GLU A 377 -14.81 11.18 1.17
C GLU A 377 -13.64 11.02 0.19
N MET A 378 -12.52 10.42 0.63
CA MET A 378 -11.42 10.08 -0.26
C MET A 378 -11.74 8.84 -1.10
N ALA A 379 -12.43 7.87 -0.51
CA ALA A 379 -12.83 6.64 -1.18
C ALA A 379 -13.74 6.92 -2.39
N VAL A 380 -14.74 7.79 -2.25
CA VAL A 380 -15.68 8.09 -3.35
C VAL A 380 -15.00 8.73 -4.55
N GLU A 381 -14.03 9.61 -4.34
CA GLU A 381 -13.27 10.22 -5.44
C GLU A 381 -12.51 9.15 -6.25
N LYS A 382 -11.89 8.20 -5.55
CA LYS A 382 -11.20 7.10 -6.23
C LYS A 382 -12.20 6.11 -6.87
N ILE A 383 -13.38 5.89 -6.29
CA ILE A 383 -14.45 5.09 -6.90
C ILE A 383 -14.91 5.74 -8.22
N ARG A 384 -15.14 7.05 -8.25
CA ARG A 384 -15.46 7.80 -9.48
C ARG A 384 -14.39 7.60 -10.55
N PHE A 385 -13.14 7.75 -10.15
CA PHE A 385 -12.00 7.55 -11.05
C PHE A 385 -11.96 6.11 -11.61
N MET A 386 -12.20 5.09 -10.78
CA MET A 386 -12.18 3.70 -11.24
C MET A 386 -13.41 3.32 -12.07
N LEU A 387 -14.59 3.89 -11.77
CA LEU A 387 -15.77 3.75 -12.63
C LEU A 387 -15.53 4.37 -14.01
N SER A 388 -14.90 5.55 -14.08
CA SER A 388 -14.54 6.17 -15.35
C SER A 388 -13.50 5.40 -16.17
N ALA A 389 -12.85 4.41 -15.57
CA ALA A 389 -11.92 3.49 -16.23
C ALA A 389 -12.57 2.14 -16.62
N GLN A 390 -13.88 2.00 -16.43
CA GLN A 390 -14.64 0.88 -16.97
C GLN A 390 -14.97 1.13 -18.44
N VAL A 391 -14.76 0.12 -19.30
CA VAL A 391 -15.09 0.19 -20.72
C VAL A 391 -16.61 0.12 -20.92
N ASP A 392 -17.14 0.70 -21.97
CA ASP A 392 -18.59 0.79 -22.25
C ASP A 392 -19.34 -0.54 -22.29
N HIS A 393 -18.65 -1.63 -22.56
CA HIS A 393 -19.22 -2.99 -22.51
C HIS A 393 -19.14 -3.66 -21.14
N GLY A 394 -18.56 -2.99 -20.10
CA GLY A 394 -18.61 -3.45 -18.73
C GLY A 394 -17.31 -4.00 -18.14
N ALA A 395 -16.26 -4.25 -18.94
CA ALA A 395 -14.94 -4.65 -18.43
C ALA A 395 -14.18 -3.49 -17.77
N GLY A 396 -13.30 -3.78 -16.82
CA GLY A 396 -12.32 -2.81 -16.34
C GLY A 396 -11.09 -2.76 -17.25
N LEU A 397 -10.49 -1.58 -17.45
CA LEU A 397 -9.18 -1.48 -18.10
C LEU A 397 -8.12 -2.16 -17.22
N PRO A 398 -7.36 -3.15 -17.71
CA PRO A 398 -6.39 -3.87 -16.89
C PRO A 398 -5.34 -2.98 -16.22
N LEU A 399 -4.95 -1.89 -16.89
CA LEU A 399 -4.13 -0.81 -16.35
C LEU A 399 -4.78 0.53 -16.66
N VAL A 400 -5.03 1.34 -15.62
CA VAL A 400 -5.56 2.70 -15.73
C VAL A 400 -4.39 3.68 -15.62
N LYS A 401 -4.10 4.40 -16.69
CA LYS A 401 -2.97 5.32 -16.75
C LYS A 401 -3.12 6.47 -15.74
N PHE A 402 -2.01 7.01 -15.22
CA PHE A 402 -2.07 8.24 -14.40
C PHE A 402 -2.61 9.44 -15.18
N THR A 403 -2.47 9.42 -16.50
CA THR A 403 -3.00 10.42 -17.45
C THR A 403 -4.35 10.04 -18.02
N HIS A 404 -5.10 9.14 -17.36
CA HIS A 404 -6.41 8.66 -17.81
C HIS A 404 -7.35 9.80 -18.24
N LYS A 405 -7.97 9.62 -19.40
CA LYS A 405 -8.89 10.58 -20.03
C LYS A 405 -10.25 9.91 -20.28
N PRO A 406 -11.18 10.00 -19.35
CA PRO A 406 -12.50 9.36 -19.49
C PRO A 406 -13.18 9.72 -20.82
N GLY A 407 -13.78 8.73 -21.46
CA GLY A 407 -14.48 8.87 -22.75
C GLY A 407 -13.57 8.83 -23.99
N HIS A 408 -12.27 8.73 -23.82
CA HIS A 408 -11.28 8.82 -24.92
C HIS A 408 -10.12 7.82 -24.79
N GLU A 409 -10.24 6.84 -23.92
CA GLU A 409 -9.17 5.85 -23.74
C GLU A 409 -9.22 4.78 -24.83
N ASP A 410 -8.04 4.40 -25.28
CA ASP A 410 -7.83 3.15 -26.00
C ASP A 410 -8.04 1.96 -25.04
N THR A 411 -8.38 0.82 -25.60
CA THR A 411 -8.74 -0.40 -24.86
C THR A 411 -7.84 -1.57 -25.27
N PRO A 412 -7.87 -2.73 -24.61
CA PRO A 412 -7.12 -3.91 -25.02
C PRO A 412 -7.32 -4.35 -26.48
N GLU A 413 -8.38 -3.94 -27.13
CA GLU A 413 -8.60 -4.15 -28.56
C GLU A 413 -7.73 -3.26 -29.45
N ASP A 414 -7.18 -2.18 -28.91
CA ASP A 414 -6.36 -1.22 -29.64
C ASP A 414 -4.87 -1.53 -29.47
N ALA A 415 -4.15 -1.59 -30.58
CA ALA A 415 -2.71 -1.88 -30.55
C ALA A 415 -1.88 -0.83 -29.80
N SER A 416 -2.34 0.42 -29.75
CA SER A 416 -1.74 1.52 -28.99
C SER A 416 -1.81 1.24 -27.47
N TYR A 417 -2.95 0.83 -26.97
CA TYR A 417 -3.11 0.47 -25.55
C TYR A 417 -2.17 -0.70 -25.18
N VAL A 418 -2.16 -1.75 -25.98
CA VAL A 418 -1.30 -2.92 -25.76
C VAL A 418 0.18 -2.56 -25.77
N LYS A 419 0.60 -1.69 -26.71
CA LYS A 419 1.98 -1.20 -26.80
C LYS A 419 2.38 -0.40 -25.56
N GLU A 420 1.48 0.46 -25.06
CA GLU A 420 1.74 1.33 -23.91
C GLU A 420 1.69 0.60 -22.59
N THR A 421 0.72 -0.29 -22.41
CA THR A 421 0.42 -0.92 -21.12
C THR A 421 0.94 -2.34 -20.97
N GLY A 422 1.18 -3.05 -22.07
CA GLY A 422 1.53 -4.46 -22.09
C GLY A 422 0.35 -5.42 -21.82
N HIS A 423 -0.90 -4.92 -21.81
CA HIS A 423 -2.09 -5.72 -21.48
C HIS A 423 -2.99 -5.93 -22.71
N PRO A 424 -2.90 -7.10 -23.41
CA PRO A 424 -3.67 -7.35 -24.63
C PRO A 424 -5.10 -7.85 -24.37
N GLU A 425 -5.45 -8.22 -23.14
CA GLU A 425 -6.73 -8.87 -22.82
C GLU A 425 -7.28 -8.43 -21.47
N TYR A 426 -8.62 -8.48 -21.32
CA TYR A 426 -9.31 -8.23 -20.05
C TYR A 426 -9.11 -9.38 -19.05
N ARG A 427 -9.25 -9.07 -17.78
CA ARG A 427 -9.28 -10.05 -16.69
C ARG A 427 -10.71 -10.35 -16.26
N ALA A 428 -10.91 -11.55 -15.74
CA ALA A 428 -12.24 -12.06 -15.41
C ALA A 428 -12.89 -11.36 -14.22
N ASP A 429 -12.08 -10.87 -13.27
CA ASP A 429 -12.54 -10.36 -11.98
C ASP A 429 -12.48 -8.83 -11.86
N ASP A 430 -11.86 -8.10 -12.78
CA ASP A 430 -11.62 -6.66 -12.65
C ASP A 430 -12.90 -5.88 -12.28
N ALA A 431 -13.94 -5.95 -13.09
CA ALA A 431 -15.18 -5.21 -12.87
C ALA A 431 -16.04 -5.78 -11.73
N LEU A 432 -15.86 -7.04 -11.34
CA LEU A 432 -16.63 -7.64 -10.25
C LEU A 432 -16.27 -7.06 -8.87
N TRP A 433 -15.08 -6.49 -8.73
CA TRP A 433 -14.67 -5.80 -7.50
C TRP A 433 -15.41 -4.48 -7.27
N LEU A 434 -16.04 -3.90 -8.30
CA LEU A 434 -16.87 -2.70 -8.13
C LEU A 434 -18.04 -2.94 -7.17
N PHE A 435 -18.65 -4.13 -7.20
CA PHE A 435 -19.86 -4.42 -6.42
C PHE A 435 -19.63 -4.28 -4.91
N PRO A 436 -18.68 -5.02 -4.28
CA PRO A 436 -18.43 -4.85 -2.85
C PRO A 436 -17.92 -3.44 -2.51
N THR A 437 -17.13 -2.80 -3.39
CA THR A 437 -16.55 -1.48 -3.12
C THR A 437 -17.63 -0.38 -3.14
N VAL A 438 -18.47 -0.35 -4.16
CA VAL A 438 -19.60 0.61 -4.25
C VAL A 438 -20.60 0.36 -3.12
N TYR A 439 -20.93 -0.90 -2.86
CA TYR A 439 -21.86 -1.25 -1.77
C TYR A 439 -21.34 -0.77 -0.39
N LYS A 440 -20.08 -1.06 -0.08
CA LYS A 440 -19.46 -0.66 1.19
C LYS A 440 -19.42 0.86 1.35
N TYR A 441 -19.09 1.59 0.27
CA TYR A 441 -19.13 3.06 0.30
C TYR A 441 -20.54 3.60 0.56
N VAL A 442 -21.54 3.14 -0.18
CA VAL A 442 -22.92 3.57 0.01
C VAL A 442 -23.43 3.23 1.40
N ALA A 443 -23.11 2.03 1.87
CA ALA A 443 -23.48 1.57 3.21
C ALA A 443 -22.79 2.38 4.32
N GLU A 444 -21.50 2.67 4.21
CA GLU A 444 -20.76 3.47 5.18
C GLU A 444 -21.22 4.93 5.21
N SER A 445 -21.30 5.56 4.05
CA SER A 445 -21.65 6.99 3.94
C SER A 445 -23.16 7.28 4.09
N GLY A 446 -24.02 6.30 3.81
CA GLY A 446 -25.47 6.51 3.67
C GLY A 446 -25.87 7.26 2.39
N ASN A 447 -24.93 7.52 1.48
CA ASN A 447 -25.17 8.25 0.23
C ASN A 447 -25.78 7.36 -0.85
N LEU A 448 -27.06 7.04 -0.73
CA LEU A 448 -27.78 6.25 -1.71
C LEU A 448 -27.91 6.93 -3.08
N ALA A 449 -27.89 8.28 -3.12
CA ALA A 449 -27.96 9.02 -4.37
C ALA A 449 -26.74 8.81 -5.28
N PHE A 450 -25.64 8.34 -4.75
CA PHE A 450 -24.42 8.05 -5.53
C PHE A 450 -24.70 7.07 -6.68
N ILE A 451 -25.64 6.15 -6.51
CA ILE A 451 -25.95 5.14 -7.52
C ILE A 451 -26.58 5.75 -8.79
N ASP A 452 -27.13 6.96 -8.68
CA ASP A 452 -27.72 7.72 -9.80
C ASP A 452 -26.73 8.69 -10.47
N GLU A 453 -25.53 8.86 -9.89
CA GLU A 453 -24.50 9.73 -10.44
C GLU A 453 -24.03 9.21 -11.80
N VAL A 454 -24.00 10.12 -12.80
CA VAL A 454 -23.58 9.80 -14.16
C VAL A 454 -22.09 9.98 -14.30
N ILE A 455 -21.41 8.93 -14.76
CA ILE A 455 -19.96 8.87 -14.92
C ILE A 455 -19.64 8.39 -16.34
N PRO A 456 -18.68 9.01 -17.05
CA PRO A 456 -18.26 8.54 -18.37
C PRO A 456 -17.61 7.15 -18.27
N PHE A 457 -17.78 6.33 -19.30
CA PHE A 457 -16.95 5.12 -19.50
C PHE A 457 -15.58 5.51 -20.04
N ALA A 458 -14.65 4.57 -20.02
CA ALA A 458 -13.26 4.83 -20.41
C ALA A 458 -13.13 5.26 -21.88
N ASN A 459 -13.78 4.55 -22.78
CA ASN A 459 -13.62 4.73 -24.23
C ASN A 459 -14.67 5.64 -24.87
N LYS A 460 -15.90 5.56 -24.47
CA LYS A 460 -17.02 6.35 -25.04
C LYS A 460 -18.28 6.22 -24.18
N ASP A 461 -19.22 7.11 -24.37
CA ASP A 461 -20.51 7.14 -23.67
C ASP A 461 -20.37 7.41 -22.15
N GLU A 462 -21.49 7.52 -21.48
CA GLU A 462 -21.62 7.69 -20.03
C GLU A 462 -22.83 6.93 -19.50
N GLY A 463 -22.86 6.65 -18.22
CA GLY A 463 -23.98 5.99 -17.57
C GLY A 463 -24.04 6.29 -16.09
N SER A 464 -25.18 6.01 -15.44
CA SER A 464 -25.24 6.06 -13.97
C SER A 464 -24.36 4.97 -13.36
N VAL A 465 -23.96 5.14 -12.09
CA VAL A 465 -23.26 4.08 -11.35
C VAL A 465 -24.05 2.76 -11.40
N TYR A 466 -25.38 2.83 -11.33
CA TYR A 466 -26.25 1.66 -11.51
C TYR A 466 -26.06 0.99 -12.88
N GLU A 467 -25.94 1.79 -13.94
CA GLU A 467 -25.70 1.29 -15.30
C GLU A 467 -24.30 0.68 -15.44
N HIS A 468 -23.27 1.29 -14.83
CA HIS A 468 -21.92 0.72 -14.75
C HIS A 468 -21.93 -0.69 -14.14
N LEU A 469 -22.67 -0.87 -13.04
CA LEU A 469 -22.80 -2.18 -12.40
C LEU A 469 -23.60 -3.17 -13.26
N LYS A 470 -24.69 -2.74 -13.92
CA LYS A 470 -25.45 -3.59 -14.88
C LYS A 470 -24.54 -4.09 -16.01
N ARG A 471 -23.76 -3.20 -16.62
CA ARG A 471 -22.84 -3.58 -17.71
C ARG A 471 -21.74 -4.53 -17.24
N ALA A 472 -21.27 -4.43 -15.98
CA ALA A 472 -20.33 -5.42 -15.42
C ALA A 472 -20.95 -6.82 -15.28
N ILE A 473 -22.25 -6.92 -14.90
CA ILE A 473 -22.98 -8.19 -14.93
C ILE A 473 -23.09 -8.73 -16.36
N ASP A 474 -23.50 -7.89 -17.30
CA ASP A 474 -23.68 -8.25 -18.69
C ASP A 474 -22.38 -8.72 -19.34
N PHE A 475 -21.26 -8.06 -19.01
CA PHE A 475 -19.93 -8.48 -19.47
C PHE A 475 -19.62 -9.92 -19.04
N SER A 476 -19.80 -10.22 -17.75
CA SER A 476 -19.53 -11.57 -17.21
C SER A 476 -20.50 -12.62 -17.77
N MET A 477 -21.75 -12.25 -18.03
CA MET A 477 -22.75 -13.13 -18.66
C MET A 477 -22.40 -13.44 -20.12
N LYS A 478 -21.96 -12.43 -20.87
CA LYS A 478 -21.60 -12.56 -22.29
C LYS A 478 -20.32 -13.37 -22.47
N HIS A 479 -19.38 -13.29 -21.53
CA HIS A 479 -18.12 -14.03 -21.54
C HIS A 479 -18.22 -15.23 -20.59
N SER A 480 -18.95 -16.24 -20.99
CA SER A 480 -19.07 -17.51 -20.26
C SER A 480 -18.19 -18.58 -20.89
N GLY A 481 -17.66 -19.47 -20.05
CA GLY A 481 -16.81 -20.58 -20.45
C GLY A 481 -17.59 -21.81 -20.89
N ILE A 482 -16.89 -22.94 -20.97
CA ILE A 482 -17.38 -24.22 -21.54
C ILE A 482 -18.60 -24.82 -20.85
N HIS A 483 -18.81 -24.51 -19.56
CA HIS A 483 -19.98 -24.94 -18.79
C HIS A 483 -21.00 -23.81 -18.58
N GLY A 484 -20.73 -22.62 -19.11
CA GLY A 484 -21.58 -21.44 -18.99
C GLY A 484 -21.51 -20.78 -17.61
N MET A 485 -20.40 -20.93 -16.92
CA MET A 485 -19.97 -20.08 -15.81
C MET A 485 -19.09 -18.94 -16.35
N PRO A 486 -18.81 -17.87 -15.58
CA PRO A 486 -17.92 -16.80 -16.07
C PRO A 486 -16.58 -17.33 -16.56
N ALA A 487 -16.16 -16.94 -17.76
CA ALA A 487 -14.89 -17.34 -18.34
C ALA A 487 -13.71 -16.77 -17.56
N GLY A 488 -12.61 -17.52 -17.50
CA GLY A 488 -11.37 -17.12 -16.83
C GLY A 488 -10.60 -16.00 -17.55
N LEU A 489 -10.90 -15.76 -18.83
CA LEU A 489 -10.25 -14.76 -19.69
C LEU A 489 -8.72 -14.85 -19.58
N TYR A 490 -8.01 -13.70 -19.56
CA TYR A 490 -6.56 -13.69 -19.43
C TYR A 490 -6.09 -14.29 -18.11
N ALA A 491 -6.73 -13.90 -16.99
CA ALA A 491 -6.50 -14.41 -15.64
C ALA A 491 -7.65 -13.98 -14.71
N ASP A 492 -7.78 -14.64 -13.56
CA ASP A 492 -8.52 -14.11 -12.43
C ASP A 492 -7.55 -13.33 -11.51
N TRP A 493 -7.88 -13.16 -10.21
CA TRP A 493 -7.01 -12.52 -9.23
C TRP A 493 -5.58 -13.10 -9.22
N ASN A 494 -5.42 -14.38 -9.50
CA ASN A 494 -4.12 -15.01 -9.64
C ASN A 494 -3.59 -14.81 -11.07
N ASP A 495 -2.73 -13.82 -11.23
CA ASP A 495 -2.13 -13.45 -12.52
C ASP A 495 -1.34 -14.59 -13.19
N CYS A 496 -0.95 -15.62 -12.45
CA CYS A 496 -0.23 -16.77 -13.00
C CYS A 496 -1.17 -17.85 -13.55
N LEU A 497 -2.45 -17.82 -13.17
CA LEU A 497 -3.41 -18.83 -13.57
C LEU A 497 -3.73 -18.70 -15.08
N ARG A 498 -3.66 -19.82 -15.78
CA ARG A 498 -3.96 -19.94 -17.23
C ARG A 498 -4.94 -21.07 -17.45
N LEU A 499 -6.22 -20.74 -17.48
CA LEU A 499 -7.30 -21.69 -17.73
C LEU A 499 -7.68 -21.78 -19.21
N GLY A 500 -7.14 -20.88 -20.03
CA GLY A 500 -7.53 -20.71 -21.43
C GLY A 500 -8.73 -19.77 -21.57
N LYS A 501 -8.99 -19.34 -22.81
CA LYS A 501 -9.98 -18.29 -23.11
C LYS A 501 -11.38 -18.64 -22.61
N ASP A 502 -11.80 -19.87 -22.79
CA ASP A 502 -13.12 -20.37 -22.42
C ASP A 502 -13.07 -21.27 -21.15
N GLY A 503 -11.91 -21.29 -20.47
CA GLY A 503 -11.76 -21.90 -19.16
C GLY A 503 -12.56 -21.15 -18.09
N GLU A 504 -12.81 -21.77 -16.95
CA GLU A 504 -13.67 -21.22 -15.91
C GLU A 504 -13.00 -21.27 -14.54
N SER A 505 -13.11 -20.18 -13.78
CA SER A 505 -12.60 -20.08 -12.42
C SER A 505 -13.74 -20.22 -11.41
N THR A 506 -13.64 -21.17 -10.50
CA THR A 506 -14.60 -21.32 -9.38
C THR A 506 -14.60 -20.07 -8.47
N PHE A 507 -13.45 -19.46 -8.29
CA PHE A 507 -13.33 -18.21 -7.54
C PHE A 507 -14.13 -17.08 -8.21
N VAL A 508 -14.02 -16.89 -9.52
CA VAL A 508 -14.80 -15.87 -10.24
C VAL A 508 -16.29 -16.21 -10.25
N ALA A 509 -16.65 -17.48 -10.30
CA ALA A 509 -18.05 -17.89 -10.18
C ALA A 509 -18.66 -17.47 -8.84
N PHE A 510 -17.93 -17.57 -7.72
CA PHE A 510 -18.36 -17.06 -6.43
C PHE A 510 -18.41 -15.53 -6.38
N GLN A 511 -17.43 -14.83 -6.98
CA GLN A 511 -17.49 -13.38 -7.07
C GLN A 511 -18.69 -12.91 -7.88
N PHE A 512 -19.00 -13.57 -8.97
CA PHE A 512 -20.15 -13.24 -9.79
C PHE A 512 -21.46 -13.53 -9.08
N TYR A 513 -21.54 -14.62 -8.32
CA TYR A 513 -22.67 -14.92 -7.44
C TYR A 513 -22.88 -13.79 -6.40
N TYR A 514 -21.79 -13.32 -5.80
CA TYR A 514 -21.80 -12.22 -4.82
C TYR A 514 -22.19 -10.89 -5.47
N ALA A 515 -21.67 -10.59 -6.65
CA ALA A 515 -22.01 -9.40 -7.41
C ALA A 515 -23.51 -9.32 -7.69
N MET A 516 -24.14 -10.44 -8.13
CA MET A 516 -25.59 -10.50 -8.31
C MET A 516 -26.37 -10.30 -6.99
N THR A 517 -25.86 -10.81 -5.87
CA THR A 517 -26.46 -10.59 -4.54
C THR A 517 -26.44 -9.12 -4.17
N ILE A 518 -25.34 -8.42 -4.39
CA ILE A 518 -25.23 -6.98 -4.13
C ILE A 518 -26.11 -6.20 -5.12
N MET A 519 -26.05 -6.56 -6.39
CA MET A 519 -26.83 -5.86 -7.43
C MET A 519 -28.33 -5.90 -7.16
N LYS A 520 -28.85 -7.01 -6.62
CA LYS A 520 -30.26 -7.11 -6.21
C LYS A 520 -30.63 -6.08 -5.14
N LYS A 521 -29.76 -5.80 -4.17
CA LYS A 521 -30.00 -4.74 -3.16
C LYS A 521 -30.11 -3.36 -3.80
N PHE A 522 -29.28 -3.07 -4.80
CA PHE A 522 -29.39 -1.82 -5.56
C PHE A 522 -30.65 -1.77 -6.42
N ALA A 523 -31.02 -2.89 -7.06
CA ALA A 523 -32.24 -2.99 -7.84
C ALA A 523 -33.50 -2.86 -6.94
N GLU A 524 -33.50 -3.42 -5.73
CA GLU A 524 -34.56 -3.23 -4.73
C GLU A 524 -34.72 -1.75 -4.37
N TYR A 525 -33.60 -1.05 -4.11
CA TYR A 525 -33.62 0.39 -3.84
C TYR A 525 -34.17 1.18 -5.03
N LYS A 526 -33.85 0.79 -6.28
CA LYS A 526 -34.36 1.42 -7.50
C LYS A 526 -35.80 1.02 -7.85
N GLY A 527 -36.34 -0.01 -7.22
CA GLY A 527 -37.63 -0.61 -7.58
C GLY A 527 -37.64 -1.31 -8.95
N ASP A 528 -36.45 -1.77 -9.41
CA ASP A 528 -36.28 -2.47 -10.72
C ASP A 528 -36.61 -3.98 -10.56
N THR A 529 -37.91 -4.25 -10.41
CA THR A 529 -38.41 -5.61 -10.15
C THR A 529 -38.10 -6.60 -11.27
N ASP A 530 -38.18 -6.16 -12.52
CA ASP A 530 -37.86 -7.02 -13.67
C ASP A 530 -36.41 -7.48 -13.67
N TYR A 531 -35.52 -6.57 -13.28
CA TYR A 531 -34.10 -6.90 -13.17
C TYR A 531 -33.80 -7.79 -11.96
N ILE A 532 -34.51 -7.64 -10.86
CA ILE A 532 -34.44 -8.55 -9.71
C ILE A 532 -34.82 -9.97 -10.13
N ASP A 533 -35.90 -10.14 -10.88
CA ASP A 533 -36.37 -11.44 -11.37
C ASP A 533 -35.34 -12.05 -12.34
N TYR A 534 -34.77 -11.23 -13.22
CA TYR A 534 -33.67 -11.66 -14.11
C TYR A 534 -32.48 -12.15 -13.29
N LEU A 535 -32.00 -11.37 -12.33
CA LEU A 535 -30.85 -11.75 -11.48
C LEU A 535 -31.12 -13.00 -10.65
N ASN A 536 -32.32 -13.15 -10.11
CA ASN A 536 -32.72 -14.36 -9.38
C ASN A 536 -32.63 -15.63 -10.24
N LYS A 537 -33.08 -15.52 -11.48
CA LYS A 537 -32.98 -16.64 -12.45
C LYS A 537 -31.50 -16.96 -12.73
N GLN A 538 -30.69 -15.97 -13.08
CA GLN A 538 -29.28 -16.17 -13.43
C GLN A 538 -28.48 -16.72 -12.24
N GLN A 539 -28.70 -16.19 -11.04
CA GLN A 539 -28.02 -16.65 -9.85
C GLN A 539 -28.40 -18.10 -9.48
N LYS A 540 -29.67 -18.48 -9.68
CA LYS A 540 -30.12 -19.85 -9.47
C LYS A 540 -29.49 -20.81 -10.49
N GLU A 541 -29.41 -20.43 -11.75
CA GLU A 541 -28.76 -21.24 -12.79
C GLU A 541 -27.26 -21.42 -12.51
N LEU A 542 -26.58 -20.34 -12.10
CA LEU A 542 -25.18 -20.40 -11.67
C LEU A 542 -24.99 -21.31 -10.45
N ALA A 543 -25.85 -21.21 -9.46
CA ALA A 543 -25.78 -22.04 -8.25
C ALA A 543 -25.89 -23.53 -8.57
N VAL A 544 -26.79 -23.91 -9.50
CA VAL A 544 -26.93 -25.31 -9.96
C VAL A 544 -25.64 -25.80 -10.62
N LYS A 545 -24.99 -24.97 -11.45
CA LYS A 545 -23.74 -25.31 -12.11
C LYS A 545 -22.60 -25.48 -11.09
N ILE A 546 -22.45 -24.54 -10.16
CA ILE A 546 -21.42 -24.61 -9.12
C ILE A 546 -21.61 -25.89 -8.28
N GLU A 547 -22.83 -26.21 -7.86
CA GLU A 547 -23.11 -27.42 -7.07
C GLU A 547 -22.74 -28.71 -7.84
N ALA A 548 -23.10 -28.76 -9.12
CA ALA A 548 -22.88 -29.95 -9.92
C ALA A 548 -21.41 -30.15 -10.34
N LEU A 549 -20.67 -29.07 -10.54
CA LEU A 549 -19.37 -29.11 -11.21
C LEU A 549 -18.20 -28.76 -10.30
N CYS A 550 -18.41 -27.85 -9.31
CA CYS A 550 -17.30 -27.30 -8.54
C CYS A 550 -17.11 -27.94 -7.17
N TRP A 551 -18.14 -28.59 -6.59
CA TRP A 551 -18.00 -29.30 -5.31
C TRP A 551 -17.36 -30.67 -5.52
N ASN A 552 -16.23 -30.91 -4.88
CA ASN A 552 -15.48 -32.17 -4.97
C ASN A 552 -15.27 -32.78 -3.58
N GLU A 553 -16.24 -33.54 -3.11
CA GLU A 553 -16.29 -34.27 -1.85
C GLU A 553 -16.24 -33.37 -0.59
N ASP A 554 -15.12 -32.74 -0.33
CA ASP A 554 -14.84 -31.96 0.88
C ASP A 554 -14.30 -30.54 0.62
N ARG A 555 -14.27 -30.12 -0.66
CA ARG A 555 -13.72 -28.82 -1.09
C ARG A 555 -14.31 -28.36 -2.42
N PHE A 556 -14.16 -27.08 -2.72
CA PHE A 556 -14.39 -26.55 -4.06
C PHE A 556 -13.11 -26.63 -4.88
N ILE A 557 -13.24 -27.06 -6.13
CA ILE A 557 -12.12 -27.08 -7.10
C ILE A 557 -11.66 -25.68 -7.45
N ARG A 558 -10.48 -25.56 -8.10
CA ARG A 558 -9.97 -24.26 -8.55
C ARG A 558 -10.66 -23.76 -9.82
N GLY A 559 -10.93 -24.66 -10.75
CA GLY A 559 -11.58 -24.32 -12.02
C GLY A 559 -11.43 -25.39 -13.09
N PHE A 560 -11.72 -24.97 -14.32
CA PHE A 560 -11.64 -25.80 -15.53
C PHE A 560 -10.78 -25.09 -16.58
N THR A 561 -9.93 -25.84 -17.27
CA THR A 561 -9.30 -25.34 -18.48
C THR A 561 -10.32 -25.29 -19.63
N ASP A 562 -10.02 -24.54 -20.70
CA ASP A 562 -10.82 -24.50 -21.93
C ASP A 562 -10.95 -25.87 -22.63
N THR A 563 -10.08 -26.82 -22.32
CA THR A 563 -10.15 -28.23 -22.79
C THR A 563 -10.95 -29.13 -21.85
N GLY A 564 -11.55 -28.59 -20.79
CA GLY A 564 -12.38 -29.31 -19.83
C GLY A 564 -11.60 -30.05 -18.73
N VAL A 565 -10.30 -29.82 -18.59
CA VAL A 565 -9.52 -30.42 -17.50
C VAL A 565 -9.83 -29.71 -16.21
N VAL A 566 -10.18 -30.46 -15.17
CA VAL A 566 -10.48 -29.96 -13.83
C VAL A 566 -9.18 -29.72 -13.07
N ILE A 567 -9.03 -28.55 -12.46
CA ILE A 567 -7.89 -28.15 -11.63
C ILE A 567 -8.33 -28.04 -10.16
N GLY A 568 -7.56 -28.64 -9.26
CA GLY A 568 -7.81 -28.56 -7.81
C GLY A 568 -8.72 -29.66 -7.27
N LYS A 569 -8.82 -30.82 -7.97
CA LYS A 569 -9.48 -32.01 -7.43
C LYS A 569 -8.64 -32.59 -6.30
N ARG A 570 -9.31 -33.22 -5.35
CA ARG A 570 -8.68 -33.95 -4.25
C ARG A 570 -7.66 -35.00 -4.71
N THR A 571 -7.87 -35.56 -5.89
CA THR A 571 -7.02 -36.60 -6.50
C THR A 571 -5.88 -36.05 -7.34
N ASP A 572 -5.79 -34.75 -7.55
CA ASP A 572 -4.69 -34.16 -8.31
C ASP A 572 -3.36 -34.37 -7.56
N PRO A 573 -2.27 -34.72 -8.26
CA PRO A 573 -1.00 -35.03 -7.60
C PRO A 573 -0.36 -33.79 -6.95
N GLU A 574 -0.61 -32.60 -7.51
CA GLU A 574 -0.15 -31.30 -7.03
C GLU A 574 -1.32 -30.33 -7.06
N ALA A 575 -1.27 -29.28 -6.26
CA ALA A 575 -2.27 -28.21 -6.18
C ALA A 575 -3.71 -28.74 -6.02
N ASN A 576 -3.89 -29.75 -5.18
CA ASN A 576 -5.21 -30.40 -4.97
C ASN A 576 -6.08 -29.68 -3.94
N MET A 577 -5.57 -28.62 -3.31
CA MET A 577 -6.30 -27.75 -2.39
C MET A 577 -5.90 -26.30 -2.63
N TRP A 578 -6.89 -25.44 -2.83
CA TRP A 578 -6.71 -24.01 -3.06
C TRP A 578 -7.51 -23.19 -2.06
N LEU A 579 -6.91 -22.12 -1.52
CA LEU A 579 -7.50 -21.28 -0.49
C LEU A 579 -8.69 -20.44 -1.00
N ASN A 580 -8.51 -19.78 -2.16
CA ASN A 580 -9.47 -18.78 -2.64
C ASN A 580 -10.90 -19.32 -2.85
N PRO A 581 -11.12 -20.48 -3.51
CA PRO A 581 -12.48 -20.99 -3.68
C PRO A 581 -13.17 -21.30 -2.34
N GLN A 582 -12.42 -21.74 -1.34
CA GLN A 582 -13.00 -22.10 -0.05
C GLN A 582 -13.49 -20.85 0.70
N SER A 583 -12.64 -19.84 0.84
CA SER A 583 -13.01 -18.61 1.54
C SER A 583 -14.13 -17.86 0.82
N TRP A 584 -14.07 -17.76 -0.51
CA TRP A 584 -15.08 -17.06 -1.31
C TRP A 584 -16.42 -17.80 -1.43
N SER A 585 -16.45 -19.12 -1.27
CA SER A 585 -17.72 -19.85 -1.17
C SER A 585 -18.56 -19.35 0.00
N VAL A 586 -17.91 -18.95 1.11
CA VAL A 586 -18.57 -18.41 2.31
C VAL A 586 -18.83 -16.91 2.17
N ILE A 587 -17.84 -16.12 1.73
CA ILE A 587 -17.98 -14.66 1.57
C ILE A 587 -19.12 -14.32 0.61
N SER A 588 -19.27 -15.09 -0.47
CA SER A 588 -20.34 -14.90 -1.44
C SER A 588 -21.75 -15.26 -0.90
N GLY A 589 -21.83 -15.95 0.22
CA GLY A 589 -23.09 -16.50 0.77
C GLY A 589 -23.60 -17.72 -0.01
N TYR A 590 -22.77 -18.32 -0.88
CA TYR A 590 -23.15 -19.49 -1.68
C TYR A 590 -23.14 -20.78 -0.85
N ALA A 591 -22.05 -21.03 -0.10
CA ALA A 591 -21.83 -22.31 0.55
C ALA A 591 -22.93 -22.63 1.59
N LYS A 592 -23.49 -23.84 1.51
CA LYS A 592 -24.32 -24.38 2.58
C LYS A 592 -23.48 -24.59 3.85
N LYS A 593 -24.11 -24.62 5.00
CA LYS A 593 -23.42 -24.73 6.30
C LYS A 593 -22.41 -25.87 6.31
N GLU A 594 -22.84 -27.07 5.91
CA GLU A 594 -22.01 -28.28 5.89
C GLU A 594 -20.83 -28.18 4.91
N GLN A 595 -21.05 -27.58 3.75
CA GLN A 595 -19.98 -27.32 2.75
C GLN A 595 -18.97 -26.30 3.28
N ALA A 596 -19.45 -25.22 3.89
CA ALA A 596 -18.60 -24.20 4.50
C ALA A 596 -17.74 -24.79 5.63
N GLU A 597 -18.33 -25.61 6.51
CA GLU A 597 -17.62 -26.30 7.59
C GLU A 597 -16.50 -27.19 7.03
N LEU A 598 -16.82 -28.09 6.10
CA LEU A 598 -15.84 -29.00 5.48
C LEU A 598 -14.73 -28.25 4.75
N ALA A 599 -15.09 -27.28 3.92
CA ALA A 599 -14.12 -26.52 3.12
C ALA A 599 -13.15 -25.73 4.00
N LEU A 600 -13.65 -25.00 5.00
CA LEU A 600 -12.80 -24.19 5.88
C LEU A 600 -12.05 -25.02 6.94
N ASP A 601 -12.61 -26.16 7.39
CA ASP A 601 -11.87 -27.11 8.21
C ASP A 601 -10.68 -27.70 7.45
N ASN A 602 -10.86 -28.00 6.17
CA ASN A 602 -9.75 -28.44 5.31
C ASN A 602 -8.70 -27.33 5.09
N VAL A 603 -9.11 -26.08 4.96
CA VAL A 603 -8.15 -24.95 4.92
C VAL A 603 -7.33 -24.91 6.21
N PHE A 604 -7.98 -24.94 7.36
CA PHE A 604 -7.31 -24.88 8.66
C PHE A 604 -6.32 -26.03 8.87
N HIS A 605 -6.70 -27.25 8.52
CA HIS A 605 -5.85 -28.42 8.74
C HIS A 605 -4.78 -28.67 7.67
N LYS A 606 -4.97 -28.20 6.43
CA LYS A 606 -4.06 -28.51 5.31
C LYS A 606 -3.24 -27.32 4.85
N LEU A 607 -3.84 -26.14 4.81
CA LEU A 607 -3.19 -24.93 4.28
C LEU A 607 -2.64 -24.02 5.37
N ASN A 608 -3.20 -24.06 6.60
CA ASN A 608 -2.74 -23.16 7.64
C ASN A 608 -1.34 -23.50 8.16
N THR A 609 -0.60 -22.47 8.55
CA THR A 609 0.74 -22.54 9.13
C THR A 609 0.86 -21.47 10.22
N LYS A 610 1.91 -21.54 11.02
CA LYS A 610 2.18 -20.53 12.06
C LYS A 610 2.45 -19.09 11.53
N TYR A 611 2.44 -18.89 10.21
CA TYR A 611 2.62 -17.59 9.55
C TYR A 611 1.45 -17.24 8.64
N GLY A 612 0.37 -18.02 8.68
CA GLY A 612 -0.83 -17.88 7.86
C GLY A 612 -1.04 -19.03 6.89
N ALA A 613 -2.14 -18.99 6.15
CA ALA A 613 -2.52 -20.04 5.22
C ALA A 613 -1.79 -19.91 3.88
N ILE A 614 -1.20 -21.00 3.39
CA ILE A 614 -0.61 -21.08 2.04
C ILE A 614 -1.71 -21.07 0.98
N LEU A 615 -1.39 -20.52 -0.19
CA LEU A 615 -2.37 -20.32 -1.25
C LEU A 615 -2.88 -21.65 -1.85
N MET A 616 -2.04 -22.63 -1.93
CA MET A 616 -2.38 -23.97 -2.40
C MET A 616 -1.39 -25.03 -1.90
N ASP A 617 -1.78 -26.30 -1.93
CA ASP A 617 -0.97 -27.46 -1.51
C ASP A 617 -1.35 -28.71 -2.33
N PRO A 618 -0.41 -29.59 -2.67
CA PRO A 618 1.05 -29.42 -2.72
C PRO A 618 1.51 -28.42 -3.79
N PRO A 619 2.72 -27.85 -3.71
CA PRO A 619 3.26 -26.96 -4.75
C PRO A 619 3.51 -27.69 -6.06
N TYR A 620 3.51 -26.95 -7.18
CA TYR A 620 4.06 -27.39 -8.44
C TYR A 620 5.60 -27.35 -8.40
N HIS A 621 6.27 -28.26 -9.10
CA HIS A 621 7.73 -28.34 -9.13
C HIS A 621 8.33 -27.97 -10.47
N GLU A 622 8.11 -28.76 -11.51
CA GLU A 622 8.73 -28.52 -12.81
C GLU A 622 7.76 -27.86 -13.80
N HIS A 623 6.52 -28.29 -13.78
CA HIS A 623 5.46 -27.76 -14.64
C HIS A 623 4.11 -27.91 -13.96
N ALA A 624 3.21 -26.97 -14.22
CA ALA A 624 1.87 -27.03 -13.68
C ALA A 624 1.04 -28.09 -14.43
N PHE A 625 0.28 -28.88 -13.67
CA PHE A 625 -0.68 -29.82 -14.21
C PHE A 625 -1.59 -29.14 -15.24
N ALA A 626 -1.75 -29.75 -16.40
CA ALA A 626 -2.55 -29.22 -17.54
C ALA A 626 -2.15 -27.80 -17.98
N GLY A 627 -0.93 -27.34 -17.70
CA GLY A 627 -0.50 -25.98 -18.04
C GLY A 627 -1.23 -24.86 -17.28
N ALA A 628 -1.83 -25.18 -16.14
CA ALA A 628 -2.70 -24.25 -15.39
C ALA A 628 -2.00 -22.98 -14.85
N LEU A 629 -0.66 -22.95 -14.82
CA LEU A 629 0.11 -21.75 -14.48
C LEU A 629 1.04 -21.35 -15.62
N GLY A 630 1.00 -20.07 -16.00
CA GLY A 630 1.93 -19.48 -16.98
C GLY A 630 3.31 -19.17 -16.41
N VAL A 631 3.42 -19.01 -15.09
CA VAL A 631 4.68 -18.83 -14.35
C VAL A 631 4.66 -19.75 -13.14
N ILE A 632 5.72 -20.52 -12.95
CA ILE A 632 5.91 -21.37 -11.78
C ILE A 632 7.02 -20.77 -10.92
N TYR A 633 6.63 -20.16 -9.80
CA TYR A 633 7.56 -19.68 -8.79
C TYR A 633 8.18 -20.87 -8.04
N ASN A 634 9.31 -20.65 -7.38
CA ASN A 634 9.89 -21.63 -6.49
C ASN A 634 8.84 -22.14 -5.48
N ALA A 635 8.85 -23.44 -5.19
CA ALA A 635 7.90 -24.04 -4.26
C ALA A 635 7.94 -23.31 -2.89
N GLY A 636 6.78 -22.94 -2.39
CA GLY A 636 6.63 -22.12 -1.19
C GLY A 636 6.71 -20.61 -1.41
N SER A 637 6.75 -20.14 -2.66
CA SER A 637 6.84 -18.71 -2.98
C SER A 637 5.63 -18.23 -3.77
N LYS A 638 5.15 -17.02 -3.45
CA LYS A 638 4.06 -16.35 -4.16
C LYS A 638 2.86 -17.28 -4.42
N GLU A 639 2.44 -17.39 -5.69
CA GLU A 639 1.29 -18.21 -6.10
C GLU A 639 1.57 -19.73 -6.09
N ASN A 640 2.80 -20.16 -5.88
CA ASN A 640 3.17 -21.56 -5.79
C ASN A 640 3.37 -22.01 -4.34
N ALA A 641 2.29 -22.19 -3.60
CA ALA A 641 2.26 -22.59 -2.19
C ALA A 641 2.94 -21.61 -1.21
N GLY A 642 3.11 -20.34 -1.60
CA GLY A 642 3.44 -19.25 -0.68
C GLY A 642 2.25 -18.89 0.19
N ILE A 643 2.50 -18.27 1.33
CA ILE A 643 1.48 -17.59 2.14
C ILE A 643 1.25 -16.23 1.48
N PHE A 644 0.37 -16.20 0.49
CA PHE A 644 -0.01 -14.94 -0.14
C PHE A 644 -0.86 -14.15 0.85
N SER A 645 -0.43 -12.93 1.20
CA SER A 645 -0.98 -12.26 2.38
C SER A 645 -2.37 -11.66 2.13
N GLN A 646 -2.72 -11.30 0.90
CA GLN A 646 -4.06 -10.75 0.60
C GLN A 646 -5.21 -11.74 0.88
N PRO A 647 -5.14 -13.03 0.52
CA PRO A 647 -6.15 -14.02 0.88
C PRO A 647 -6.31 -14.27 2.39
N GLN A 648 -5.36 -13.84 3.23
CA GLN A 648 -5.50 -13.94 4.68
C GLN A 648 -6.67 -13.10 5.19
N GLY A 649 -6.87 -11.89 4.63
CA GLY A 649 -8.06 -11.10 4.96
C GLY A 649 -9.37 -11.78 4.58
N TRP A 650 -9.40 -12.51 3.47
CA TRP A 650 -10.59 -13.25 3.06
C TRP A 650 -10.89 -14.45 3.95
N ILE A 651 -9.88 -15.20 4.40
CA ILE A 651 -10.12 -16.33 5.32
C ILE A 651 -10.52 -15.84 6.70
N ILE A 652 -9.96 -14.73 7.19
CA ILE A 652 -10.40 -14.07 8.44
C ILE A 652 -11.90 -13.72 8.33
N LEU A 653 -12.30 -13.05 7.25
CA LEU A 653 -13.69 -12.69 7.03
C LEU A 653 -14.62 -13.93 6.94
N ALA A 654 -14.21 -14.97 6.19
CA ALA A 654 -14.99 -16.17 6.00
C ALA A 654 -15.24 -16.91 7.32
N GLU A 655 -14.22 -17.06 8.16
CA GLU A 655 -14.38 -17.70 9.48
C GLU A 655 -15.23 -16.84 10.43
N ALA A 656 -15.04 -15.52 10.41
CA ALA A 656 -15.86 -14.61 11.20
C ALA A 656 -17.35 -14.66 10.79
N LEU A 657 -17.64 -14.73 9.47
CA LEU A 657 -19.00 -14.86 8.96
C LEU A 657 -19.70 -16.16 9.41
N ARG A 658 -18.93 -17.21 9.71
CA ARG A 658 -19.42 -18.46 10.31
C ARG A 658 -19.52 -18.39 11.83
N GLY A 659 -19.11 -17.30 12.45
CA GLY A 659 -19.07 -17.18 13.91
C GLY A 659 -17.89 -17.90 14.57
N GLN A 660 -16.84 -18.24 13.84
CA GLN A 660 -15.64 -18.93 14.32
C GLN A 660 -14.56 -17.91 14.73
N GLY A 661 -14.81 -17.20 15.82
CA GLY A 661 -13.97 -16.09 16.28
C GLY A 661 -12.54 -16.50 16.65
N GLU A 662 -12.36 -17.67 17.26
CA GLU A 662 -11.02 -18.21 17.57
C GLU A 662 -10.18 -18.40 16.31
N ARG A 663 -10.76 -18.98 15.25
CA ARG A 663 -10.04 -19.19 13.99
C ARG A 663 -9.76 -17.89 13.26
N ALA A 664 -10.74 -17.00 13.17
CA ALA A 664 -10.56 -15.69 12.54
C ALA A 664 -9.42 -14.91 13.19
N PHE A 665 -9.37 -14.88 14.52
CA PHE A 665 -8.30 -14.21 15.26
C PHE A 665 -6.95 -14.94 15.15
N THR A 666 -6.95 -16.27 15.10
CA THR A 666 -5.73 -17.06 14.86
C THR A 666 -5.08 -16.70 13.52
N TYR A 667 -5.86 -16.67 12.42
CA TYR A 667 -5.36 -16.25 11.11
C TYR A 667 -4.84 -14.81 11.11
N PHE A 668 -5.51 -13.91 11.85
CA PHE A 668 -5.01 -12.55 12.01
C PHE A 668 -3.63 -12.55 12.69
N MET A 669 -3.48 -13.18 13.84
CA MET A 669 -2.24 -13.18 14.62
C MET A 669 -1.07 -13.85 13.88
N GLU A 670 -1.33 -14.92 13.13
CA GLU A 670 -0.32 -15.61 12.33
C GLU A 670 0.23 -14.74 11.18
N ASN A 671 -0.60 -13.86 10.62
CA ASN A 671 -0.19 -12.98 9.52
C ASN A 671 0.16 -11.54 9.97
N ALA A 672 -0.23 -11.12 11.16
CA ALA A 672 -0.03 -9.74 11.62
C ALA A 672 1.45 -9.39 11.78
N PRO A 673 1.94 -8.31 11.14
CA PRO A 673 3.33 -7.87 11.28
C PRO A 673 3.73 -7.61 12.73
N ALA A 674 2.87 -6.95 13.52
CA ALA A 674 3.15 -6.62 14.92
C ALA A 674 3.36 -7.87 15.80
N ALA A 675 2.64 -8.96 15.52
CA ALA A 675 2.80 -10.23 16.24
C ALA A 675 4.14 -10.93 15.95
N GLN A 676 4.87 -10.49 14.91
CA GLN A 676 6.14 -11.05 14.49
C GLN A 676 7.36 -10.17 14.82
N ASN A 677 7.18 -9.13 15.65
CA ASN A 677 8.23 -8.17 15.99
C ASN A 677 9.49 -8.83 16.60
N GLU A 678 9.33 -9.88 17.37
CA GLU A 678 10.45 -10.61 17.98
C GLU A 678 11.12 -11.62 17.04
N GLN A 679 10.58 -11.81 15.85
CA GLN A 679 11.04 -12.76 14.83
C GLN A 679 11.63 -12.06 13.61
N ALA A 680 12.22 -10.89 13.80
CA ALA A 680 12.67 -10.02 12.70
C ALA A 680 13.67 -10.69 11.76
N GLU A 681 14.59 -11.55 12.24
CA GLU A 681 15.53 -12.28 11.38
C GLU A 681 14.87 -13.35 10.51
N ILE A 682 13.69 -13.86 10.93
CA ILE A 682 12.92 -14.82 10.13
C ILE A 682 12.07 -14.04 9.11
N ARG A 683 11.30 -13.07 9.60
CA ARG A 683 10.41 -12.28 8.78
C ARG A 683 11.15 -11.41 7.76
N THR A 684 12.27 -10.83 8.13
CA THR A 684 13.13 -9.85 7.44
C THR A 684 12.49 -8.49 7.16
N LEU A 685 11.21 -8.43 6.81
CA LEU A 685 10.49 -7.17 6.59
C LEU A 685 10.12 -6.46 7.89
N GLU A 686 9.73 -5.21 7.74
CA GLU A 686 9.25 -4.33 8.79
C GLU A 686 8.10 -4.96 9.60
N PRO A 687 8.12 -4.89 10.94
CA PRO A 687 7.05 -5.44 11.76
C PRO A 687 5.81 -4.53 11.84
N TYR A 688 5.78 -3.43 11.11
CA TYR A 688 4.68 -2.47 11.10
C TYR A 688 3.97 -2.35 9.74
N CYS A 689 4.35 -3.12 8.72
CA CYS A 689 3.64 -3.16 7.45
C CYS A 689 3.46 -4.58 6.90
N TYR A 690 2.44 -4.78 6.09
CA TYR A 690 2.23 -6.03 5.40
C TYR A 690 3.17 -6.19 4.20
N GLY A 691 3.61 -7.43 3.96
CA GLY A 691 4.20 -7.85 2.70
C GLY A 691 3.16 -8.48 1.77
N GLN A 692 3.49 -8.62 0.50
CA GLN A 692 2.63 -9.30 -0.47
C GLN A 692 2.51 -10.79 -0.17
N PHE A 693 3.62 -11.42 0.22
CA PHE A 693 3.64 -12.83 0.61
C PHE A 693 4.73 -13.12 1.63
N THR A 694 4.53 -14.23 2.34
CA THR A 694 5.52 -14.85 3.21
C THR A 694 5.83 -16.23 2.64
N GLU A 695 7.08 -16.66 2.69
CA GLU A 695 7.48 -17.97 2.19
C GLU A 695 6.80 -19.09 2.99
N GLY A 696 6.17 -20.01 2.26
CA GLY A 696 5.41 -21.13 2.81
C GLY A 696 6.29 -22.31 3.24
N LYS A 697 5.65 -23.35 3.77
CA LYS A 697 6.32 -24.53 4.35
C LYS A 697 7.22 -25.31 3.38
N ALA A 698 7.03 -25.17 2.09
CA ALA A 698 7.86 -25.81 1.06
C ALA A 698 9.17 -25.04 0.76
N SER A 699 9.30 -23.81 1.23
CA SER A 699 10.53 -23.02 1.09
C SER A 699 11.54 -23.34 2.19
N PRO A 700 12.86 -23.36 1.89
CA PRO A 700 13.90 -23.44 2.91
C PRO A 700 13.95 -22.22 3.84
N TYR A 701 13.29 -21.12 3.47
CA TYR A 701 13.22 -19.87 4.24
C TYR A 701 11.79 -19.60 4.76
N PHE A 702 11.12 -20.64 5.21
CA PHE A 702 9.76 -20.57 5.74
C PHE A 702 9.60 -19.46 6.77
N GLY A 703 8.68 -18.54 6.51
CA GLY A 703 8.38 -17.38 7.36
C GLY A 703 9.02 -16.07 6.89
N ARG A 704 9.91 -16.09 5.87
CA ARG A 704 10.49 -14.87 5.31
C ARG A 704 9.48 -14.14 4.45
N SER A 705 9.25 -12.86 4.73
CA SER A 705 8.26 -12.02 4.03
C SER A 705 8.90 -11.15 2.97
N HIS A 706 8.12 -10.81 1.93
CA HIS A 706 8.61 -10.07 0.75
C HIS A 706 7.60 -9.05 0.25
N VAL A 707 8.11 -8.06 -0.54
CA VAL A 707 7.34 -7.05 -1.26
C VAL A 707 6.47 -6.23 -0.31
N HIS A 708 7.14 -5.40 0.47
CA HIS A 708 6.56 -4.63 1.55
C HIS A 708 5.63 -3.50 1.06
N TRP A 709 4.76 -3.05 1.94
CA TRP A 709 3.88 -1.89 1.86
C TRP A 709 2.77 -1.98 0.81
N LEU A 710 3.08 -1.88 -0.48
CA LEU A 710 2.08 -1.73 -1.53
C LEU A 710 1.50 -3.09 -1.92
N THR A 711 0.53 -3.52 -1.16
CA THR A 711 -0.17 -4.81 -1.32
C THR A 711 -1.63 -4.71 -0.91
N GLY A 712 -2.52 -5.39 -1.65
CA GLY A 712 -3.94 -5.51 -1.28
C GLY A 712 -4.20 -6.22 0.05
N THR A 713 -3.15 -6.74 0.68
CA THR A 713 -3.23 -7.34 2.02
C THR A 713 -3.77 -6.35 3.05
N ALA A 714 -3.27 -5.11 3.04
CA ALA A 714 -3.69 -4.10 4.00
C ALA A 714 -5.20 -3.91 3.99
N SER A 715 -5.80 -3.76 2.80
CA SER A 715 -7.24 -3.56 2.64
C SER A 715 -8.06 -4.81 2.98
N THR A 716 -7.64 -6.00 2.54
CA THR A 716 -8.41 -7.22 2.81
C THR A 716 -8.37 -7.62 4.28
N VAL A 717 -7.22 -7.45 4.95
CA VAL A 717 -7.13 -7.67 6.40
C VAL A 717 -7.91 -6.62 7.18
N MET A 718 -7.90 -5.35 6.73
CA MET A 718 -8.74 -4.31 7.36
C MET A 718 -10.22 -4.69 7.29
N VAL A 719 -10.71 -5.11 6.13
CA VAL A 719 -12.08 -5.60 5.96
C VAL A 719 -12.34 -6.84 6.83
N GLY A 720 -11.42 -7.81 6.84
CA GLY A 720 -11.53 -9.01 7.67
C GLY A 720 -11.61 -8.71 9.18
N CYS A 721 -10.84 -7.72 9.64
CA CYS A 721 -10.87 -7.30 11.05
C CYS A 721 -12.12 -6.48 11.38
N VAL A 722 -12.45 -5.45 10.56
CA VAL A 722 -13.55 -4.52 10.87
C VAL A 722 -14.91 -5.19 10.68
N GLU A 723 -15.15 -5.82 9.52
CA GLU A 723 -16.43 -6.43 9.20
C GLU A 723 -16.55 -7.87 9.72
N GLY A 724 -15.41 -8.54 9.93
CA GLY A 724 -15.34 -9.89 10.47
C GLY A 724 -15.20 -9.90 11.99
N ILE A 725 -13.98 -9.70 12.52
CA ILE A 725 -13.67 -9.85 13.94
C ILE A 725 -14.46 -8.86 14.80
N LEU A 726 -14.42 -7.57 14.48
CA LEU A 726 -15.19 -6.54 15.19
C LEU A 726 -16.68 -6.57 14.83
N GLY A 727 -17.03 -7.14 13.68
CA GLY A 727 -18.38 -7.35 13.21
C GLY A 727 -19.16 -6.09 12.82
N LEU A 728 -18.47 -5.01 12.48
CA LEU A 728 -19.10 -3.75 12.04
C LEU A 728 -19.51 -3.87 10.57
N ARG A 729 -20.78 -4.05 10.30
CA ARG A 729 -21.31 -4.25 8.93
C ARG A 729 -22.41 -3.23 8.64
N PRO A 730 -22.05 -2.07 8.09
CA PRO A 730 -23.03 -1.10 7.59
C PRO A 730 -23.88 -1.69 6.47
N ASP A 731 -25.12 -1.23 6.39
CA ASP A 731 -25.99 -1.42 5.23
C ASP A 731 -26.63 -0.10 4.81
N PHE A 732 -27.57 -0.09 3.85
CA PHE A 732 -28.19 1.13 3.38
C PHE A 732 -28.93 1.92 4.46
N TYR A 733 -29.47 1.22 5.47
CA TYR A 733 -30.42 1.78 6.44
C TYR A 733 -29.89 1.83 7.87
N GLY A 734 -28.70 1.26 8.14
CA GLY A 734 -28.19 1.24 9.49
C GLY A 734 -26.83 0.53 9.63
N LEU A 735 -26.60 0.01 10.84
CA LEU A 735 -25.39 -0.68 11.21
C LEU A 735 -25.72 -2.01 11.90
N LYS A 736 -25.25 -3.11 11.35
CA LYS A 736 -25.24 -4.41 12.02
C LYS A 736 -23.94 -4.56 12.81
N ILE A 737 -24.02 -5.02 14.06
CA ILE A 737 -22.85 -5.31 14.90
C ILE A 737 -22.90 -6.79 15.30
N GLU A 738 -21.98 -7.57 14.74
CA GLU A 738 -21.95 -9.03 14.93
C GLU A 738 -20.51 -9.51 15.09
N PRO A 739 -19.89 -9.30 16.26
CA PRO A 739 -18.51 -9.68 16.52
C PRO A 739 -18.28 -11.20 16.41
N ALA A 740 -17.07 -11.55 15.92
CA ALA A 740 -16.58 -12.92 15.97
C ALA A 740 -15.17 -12.90 16.59
N ILE A 741 -15.10 -13.20 17.90
CA ILE A 741 -13.93 -12.97 18.74
C ILE A 741 -13.52 -14.24 19.50
N PRO A 742 -12.28 -14.29 20.02
CA PRO A 742 -11.89 -15.36 20.94
C PRO A 742 -12.76 -15.42 22.20
N LYS A 743 -13.04 -16.62 22.68
CA LYS A 743 -13.77 -16.84 23.95
C LYS A 743 -13.11 -16.18 25.15
N SER A 744 -11.80 -15.98 25.08
CA SER A 744 -11.00 -15.34 26.13
C SER A 744 -11.19 -13.82 26.22
N TRP A 745 -11.86 -13.21 25.24
CA TRP A 745 -12.15 -11.77 25.29
C TRP A 745 -13.42 -11.51 26.10
N ASP A 746 -13.29 -10.97 27.30
CA ASP A 746 -14.42 -10.63 28.17
C ASP A 746 -15.17 -9.39 27.69
N ALA A 747 -14.44 -8.43 27.14
CA ALA A 747 -14.97 -7.17 26.62
C ALA A 747 -13.97 -6.48 25.72
N PHE A 748 -14.46 -5.55 24.88
CA PHE A 748 -13.65 -4.62 24.12
C PHE A 748 -14.47 -3.37 23.75
N GLU A 749 -13.76 -2.32 23.31
CA GLU A 749 -14.36 -1.03 22.95
C GLU A 749 -14.00 -0.64 21.53
N ILE A 750 -14.94 0.03 20.85
CA ILE A 750 -14.73 0.64 19.53
C ILE A 750 -15.22 2.08 19.58
N LYS A 751 -14.43 3.00 19.06
CA LYS A 751 -14.84 4.36 18.72
C LYS A 751 -14.83 4.47 17.20
N LYS A 752 -15.94 4.92 16.62
CA LYS A 752 -16.09 5.01 15.18
C LYS A 752 -16.88 6.25 14.77
N ASP A 753 -16.37 6.96 13.79
CA ASP A 753 -17.15 7.95 13.08
C ASP A 753 -17.98 7.26 12.01
N PHE A 754 -19.31 7.42 12.07
CA PHE A 754 -20.23 6.80 11.15
C PHE A 754 -21.32 7.79 10.69
N ARG A 755 -21.31 8.11 9.40
CA ARG A 755 -22.26 9.07 8.80
C ARG A 755 -22.31 10.42 9.53
N GLY A 756 -21.13 10.94 9.91
CA GLY A 756 -21.01 12.21 10.63
C GLY A 756 -21.38 12.17 12.12
N ARG A 757 -21.57 10.97 12.68
CA ARG A 757 -21.90 10.73 14.09
C ARG A 757 -20.77 9.95 14.76
N GLN A 758 -20.56 10.17 16.05
CA GLN A 758 -19.57 9.44 16.83
C GLN A 758 -20.24 8.30 17.61
N LEU A 759 -19.80 7.08 17.31
CA LEU A 759 -20.27 5.87 18.01
C LEU A 759 -19.22 5.43 19.00
N HIS A 760 -19.65 5.19 20.26
CA HIS A 760 -18.86 4.51 21.25
C HIS A 760 -19.53 3.16 21.57
N ILE A 761 -18.89 2.09 21.13
CA ILE A 761 -19.43 0.74 21.20
C ILE A 761 -18.65 -0.05 22.24
N GLN A 762 -19.35 -0.55 23.26
CA GLN A 762 -18.81 -1.47 24.25
C GLN A 762 -19.40 -2.86 23.99
N VAL A 763 -18.54 -3.80 23.69
CA VAL A 763 -18.94 -5.22 23.56
C VAL A 763 -18.59 -5.95 24.83
N LYS A 764 -19.56 -6.68 25.39
CA LYS A 764 -19.41 -7.49 26.60
C LYS A 764 -19.69 -8.94 26.26
N ASN A 765 -18.83 -9.85 26.69
CA ASN A 765 -18.92 -11.29 26.42
C ASN A 765 -19.01 -12.13 27.70
N PRO A 766 -20.05 -11.95 28.52
CA PRO A 766 -20.19 -12.69 29.79
C PRO A 766 -20.41 -14.20 29.60
N GLY A 767 -20.79 -14.61 28.39
CA GLY A 767 -20.99 -16.00 28.02
C GLY A 767 -19.74 -16.71 27.49
N HIS A 768 -18.61 -15.99 27.31
CA HIS A 768 -17.41 -16.52 26.70
C HIS A 768 -17.69 -17.26 25.39
N VAL A 769 -18.54 -16.64 24.55
CA VAL A 769 -18.90 -17.16 23.22
C VAL A 769 -18.02 -16.56 22.13
N GLU A 770 -17.92 -17.24 21.00
CA GLU A 770 -17.16 -16.72 19.85
C GLU A 770 -17.96 -15.72 19.02
N SER A 771 -19.28 -15.85 19.02
CA SER A 771 -20.18 -15.00 18.22
C SER A 771 -21.59 -15.01 18.79
N GLY A 772 -22.46 -14.20 18.25
CA GLY A 772 -23.86 -14.06 18.63
C GLY A 772 -24.12 -12.81 19.47
N CYS A 773 -25.32 -12.27 19.33
CA CYS A 773 -25.80 -11.11 20.07
C CYS A 773 -27.28 -11.27 20.30
N LYS A 774 -27.72 -11.23 21.58
CA LYS A 774 -29.13 -11.26 21.90
C LYS A 774 -29.76 -9.90 22.01
N LYS A 775 -29.00 -8.94 22.54
CA LYS A 775 -29.52 -7.60 22.79
C LYS A 775 -28.43 -6.54 22.78
N MET A 776 -28.84 -5.34 22.48
CA MET A 776 -28.05 -4.13 22.61
C MET A 776 -28.77 -3.10 23.46
N ILE A 777 -28.02 -2.17 24.03
CA ILE A 777 -28.55 -0.96 24.66
C ILE A 777 -27.99 0.21 23.87
N VAL A 778 -28.83 1.02 23.24
CA VAL A 778 -28.50 2.21 22.47
C VAL A 778 -29.02 3.43 23.20
N ASN A 779 -28.14 4.32 23.63
CA ASN A 779 -28.47 5.51 24.44
C ASN A 779 -29.42 5.19 25.62
N GLY A 780 -29.15 4.09 26.32
CA GLY A 780 -29.92 3.64 27.48
C GLY A 780 -31.23 2.90 27.15
N LYS A 781 -31.60 2.75 25.88
CA LYS A 781 -32.78 2.00 25.44
C LYS A 781 -32.39 0.62 24.93
N GLU A 782 -33.07 -0.42 25.41
CA GLU A 782 -32.85 -1.78 24.96
C GLU A 782 -33.40 -2.01 23.54
N LEU A 783 -32.60 -2.66 22.69
CA LEU A 783 -32.93 -3.05 21.33
C LEU A 783 -32.71 -4.55 21.17
N GLU A 784 -33.70 -5.27 20.65
CA GLU A 784 -33.55 -6.68 20.34
C GLU A 784 -32.67 -6.90 19.11
N GLY A 785 -31.82 -7.94 19.15
CA GLY A 785 -30.94 -8.30 18.06
C GLY A 785 -29.67 -7.48 18.01
N ASN A 786 -29.12 -7.36 16.81
CA ASN A 786 -27.78 -6.80 16.56
C ASN A 786 -27.75 -5.75 15.44
N TYR A 787 -28.90 -5.16 15.12
CA TYR A 787 -29.05 -4.16 14.07
C TYR A 787 -29.57 -2.83 14.62
N ILE A 788 -28.90 -1.73 14.28
CA ILE A 788 -29.27 -0.37 14.69
C ILE A 788 -29.69 0.40 13.44
N PRO A 789 -30.99 0.74 13.30
CA PRO A 789 -31.44 1.67 12.25
C PRO A 789 -30.75 3.02 12.37
N ALA A 790 -30.40 3.62 11.22
CA ALA A 790 -29.66 4.89 11.20
C ALA A 790 -30.40 6.05 11.87
N GLU A 791 -31.72 6.03 11.87
CA GLU A 791 -32.57 7.02 12.56
C GLU A 791 -32.48 7.00 14.08
N LEU A 792 -31.97 5.89 14.69
CA LEU A 792 -31.74 5.80 16.12
C LEU A 792 -30.37 6.33 16.55
N LEU A 793 -29.49 6.67 15.60
CA LEU A 793 -28.18 7.21 15.88
C LEU A 793 -28.25 8.72 16.11
N GLU A 794 -27.65 9.18 17.18
CA GLU A 794 -27.48 10.59 17.56
C GLU A 794 -26.03 11.04 17.28
N ASP A 795 -25.73 12.35 17.38
CA ASP A 795 -24.38 12.89 17.15
C ASP A 795 -23.31 12.20 18.01
N GLN A 796 -23.70 11.82 19.23
CA GLN A 796 -22.93 10.99 20.16
C GLN A 796 -23.82 9.81 20.52
N THR A 797 -23.43 8.58 20.18
CA THR A 797 -24.25 7.38 20.43
C THR A 797 -23.45 6.37 21.24
N GLU A 798 -23.95 6.07 22.43
CA GLU A 798 -23.44 5.02 23.32
C GLU A 798 -24.15 3.70 23.01
N ILE A 799 -23.37 2.67 22.72
CA ILE A 799 -23.88 1.32 22.38
C ILE A 799 -23.22 0.31 23.30
N VAL A 800 -24.04 -0.48 24.00
CA VAL A 800 -23.55 -1.63 24.77
C VAL A 800 -24.14 -2.89 24.17
N LEU A 801 -23.31 -3.78 23.65
CA LEU A 801 -23.71 -5.05 23.07
C LEU A 801 -23.32 -6.19 24.00
N PHE A 802 -24.24 -7.16 24.19
CA PHE A 802 -24.02 -8.35 24.99
C PHE A 802 -23.99 -9.59 24.08
N MET A 803 -22.85 -10.23 24.04
CA MET A 803 -22.68 -11.49 23.32
C MET A 803 -23.24 -12.65 24.11
N SER A 804 -23.93 -13.59 23.41
CA SER A 804 -24.50 -14.76 24.03
C SER A 804 -24.94 -15.81 23.01
#